data_e9665678f07584812ca7d40c354e677e
#
_entry.id   e9665678f07584812ca7d40c354e677e
#
_cell.length_a   1.000
_cell.length_b   1.000
_cell.length_c   1.000
_cell.angle_alpha   90.00
_cell.angle_beta   90.00
_cell.angle_gamma   90.00
#
_symmetry.space_group_name_H-M   'P 1'
#
loop_
_entity.id
_entity.type
_entity.pdbx_description
1 polymer ?
#
loop_
_entity_poly.entity_id
_entity_poly.type
_entity_poly.pdbx_seq_one_letter_code
_entity_poly.pdbx_strand_id
1 'polypeptide(L)'
;MTSPQSTLMDKAEEYAAKGLYIFPLRVKGKQPANSHGYKGATISKEVIKAYWTAAPYNIGLATGEVNNLVVVDVDDEEIWATFLATQAEGLPIGPKVKTGKGHHLYFSYPAGRSISNKTKPGMGFDIRANGGHVVAPPSIHPNGSVYEFTTTEEKLPELPEWLLELIAEPKEAAKKKVDFNASKLAANDPSPYGMKALESECQAIVSAPQGTRNDLLNKSCFNIGQLVAGGAIESDLALNYLTQAAKQSGLPTEEIAKTLASGFKAGKDNPRTAPEAQGSISQGVAESLTWDKPKELKAELLPVKPLDPAMLPNTMRDYITDIAERMDNSSPDYVAVGVMVALATLIGRKLSILPKRYDTWLVVPNLWGAAIGRPSAKKTPSLTAAMAPLHTFESEEFQKHGIAMKEHIGKVKLAKLTEKVTEKKFKKMHNDGKSEEADSMLLKSLGMEPEQPPACKRFIVNDATVEKLGELLGSNPMGVLLFRDELTGWLNTLDKPDRASDRAFYLECWSGTGSFTYDRIGRGTQRIESATLSLMGGIQPGKLIPYLTAQKEGKGDDGLIERFQLMVYPDPQPYKHVDRPPNAQALRNATSIFAMLDDLPGELNNPTILKFSPEAQRMFNTWYDNNQKLVRSATLTPQLESHLAKYVSLFPSLALIIHAVDSSPGGDIGIDSANKALAWCEYLESHARRVYALADGPIGSAKALEKRLNDVPNPFRIGAINNRNWHGLTTTDQVHEALNKLCEHGYLKKLVSGTHKPATDYFKHPDYCNG
;
A
#
# COMPACT_ATOMS: atom_id res chain seq x y z
N MET A 1 43.07 22.19 -8.04
CA MET A 1 42.20 20.98 -7.93
C MET A 1 40.76 21.49 -7.85
N THR A 2 39.97 21.24 -8.89
CA THR A 2 38.52 21.54 -8.91
C THR A 2 37.82 20.76 -7.82
N SER A 3 36.84 21.36 -7.09
CA SER A 3 36.10 20.65 -6.06
C SER A 3 35.25 19.53 -6.69
N PRO A 4 34.97 18.41 -6.00
CA PRO A 4 34.08 17.35 -6.52
C PRO A 4 32.72 17.88 -6.98
N GLN A 5 32.25 18.95 -6.39
CA GLN A 5 30.98 19.61 -6.71
C GLN A 5 31.04 20.33 -8.06
N SER A 6 32.14 21.04 -8.39
CA SER A 6 32.28 21.67 -9.69
C SER A 6 32.32 20.63 -10.80
N THR A 7 33.02 19.52 -10.61
CA THR A 7 33.16 18.45 -11.62
C THR A 7 31.79 17.78 -11.93
N LEU A 8 30.94 17.55 -10.92
CA LEU A 8 29.59 16.96 -11.12
C LEU A 8 28.64 17.96 -11.78
N MET A 9 28.71 19.23 -11.42
CA MET A 9 27.91 20.29 -12.05
C MET A 9 28.25 20.47 -13.51
N ASP A 10 29.55 20.60 -13.83
CA ASP A 10 30.05 20.78 -15.21
C ASP A 10 29.60 19.60 -16.08
N LYS A 11 29.66 18.38 -15.56
CA LYS A 11 29.26 17.18 -16.30
C LYS A 11 27.75 17.09 -16.46
N ALA A 12 26.95 17.50 -15.45
CA ALA A 12 25.52 17.59 -15.56
C ALA A 12 25.08 18.60 -16.64
N GLU A 13 25.77 19.77 -16.72
CA GLU A 13 25.53 20.74 -17.79
C GLU A 13 25.94 20.20 -19.17
N GLU A 14 26.99 19.41 -19.25
CA GLU A 14 27.43 18.76 -20.50
C GLU A 14 26.39 17.75 -21.00
N TYR A 15 25.82 16.89 -20.10
CA TYR A 15 24.78 15.97 -20.48
C TYR A 15 23.54 16.72 -20.99
N ALA A 16 23.11 17.78 -20.31
CA ALA A 16 21.99 18.60 -20.74
C ALA A 16 22.24 19.29 -22.08
N ALA A 17 23.48 19.77 -22.33
CA ALA A 17 23.86 20.36 -23.60
C ALA A 17 23.81 19.36 -24.76
N LYS A 18 24.02 18.07 -24.50
CA LYS A 18 23.81 16.95 -25.44
C LYS A 18 22.32 16.56 -25.60
N GLY A 19 21.37 17.27 -24.96
CA GLY A 19 19.93 17.01 -25.01
C GLY A 19 19.48 15.85 -24.10
N LEU A 20 20.33 15.40 -23.17
CA LEU A 20 20.00 14.28 -22.28
C LEU A 20 19.30 14.79 -21.04
N TYR A 21 18.11 14.26 -20.77
CA TYR A 21 17.30 14.54 -19.58
C TYR A 21 17.91 13.89 -18.35
N ILE A 22 18.37 14.71 -17.40
CA ILE A 22 19.02 14.31 -16.17
C ILE A 22 18.30 14.84 -14.94
N PHE A 23 18.60 14.25 -13.78
CA PHE A 23 18.05 14.69 -12.48
C PHE A 23 19.02 14.33 -11.35
N PRO A 24 18.92 14.99 -10.17
CA PRO A 24 19.82 14.74 -9.06
C PRO A 24 19.49 13.43 -8.36
N LEU A 25 20.54 12.64 -8.08
CA LEU A 25 20.50 11.51 -7.17
C LEU A 25 21.21 11.88 -5.86
N ARG A 26 20.86 11.23 -4.76
CA ARG A 26 21.49 11.48 -3.46
C ARG A 26 23.00 11.36 -3.55
N VAL A 27 23.70 12.17 -2.76
CA VAL A 27 25.18 12.16 -2.69
C VAL A 27 25.66 10.74 -2.36
N LYS A 28 26.57 10.22 -3.17
CA LYS A 28 27.05 8.82 -3.09
C LYS A 28 25.92 7.77 -3.07
N GLY A 29 24.79 8.06 -3.72
CA GLY A 29 23.62 7.22 -3.72
C GLY A 29 23.06 6.98 -5.12
N LYS A 30 22.09 6.05 -5.22
CA LYS A 30 21.37 5.72 -6.44
C LYS A 30 19.91 6.23 -6.42
N GLN A 31 19.44 6.71 -5.27
CA GLN A 31 18.05 7.16 -5.09
C GLN A 31 17.88 8.61 -5.56
N PRO A 32 16.74 8.97 -6.18
CA PRO A 32 16.43 10.35 -6.52
C PRO A 32 16.52 11.29 -5.32
N ALA A 33 17.06 12.48 -5.56
CA ALA A 33 17.12 13.57 -4.59
C ALA A 33 15.99 14.60 -4.81
N ASN A 34 15.29 14.54 -5.96
CA ASN A 34 14.10 15.32 -6.25
C ASN A 34 12.81 14.56 -5.92
N SER A 35 11.68 15.27 -5.77
CA SER A 35 10.36 14.68 -5.39
C SER A 35 9.71 13.84 -6.50
N HIS A 36 10.15 13.97 -7.75
CA HIS A 36 9.52 13.34 -8.91
C HIS A 36 10.38 12.26 -9.58
N GLY A 37 11.59 11.99 -9.05
CA GLY A 37 12.51 11.02 -9.61
C GLY A 37 12.84 11.30 -11.09
N TYR A 38 12.90 10.25 -11.93
CA TYR A 38 13.16 10.37 -13.36
C TYR A 38 12.09 11.20 -14.11
N LYS A 39 10.85 11.31 -13.59
CA LYS A 39 9.78 12.16 -14.17
C LYS A 39 10.08 13.66 -14.03
N GLY A 40 10.97 14.01 -13.11
CA GLY A 40 11.47 15.37 -12.93
C GLY A 40 12.82 15.58 -13.62
N ALA A 41 13.22 14.73 -14.57
CA ALA A 41 14.42 14.90 -15.37
C ALA A 41 14.28 16.13 -16.29
N THR A 42 15.37 16.86 -16.48
CA THR A 42 15.38 18.15 -17.17
C THR A 42 16.66 18.36 -17.97
N ILE A 43 16.57 19.24 -18.98
CA ILE A 43 17.71 19.80 -19.72
C ILE A 43 17.91 21.29 -19.43
N SER A 44 17.06 21.91 -18.53
CA SER A 44 17.19 23.34 -18.19
C SER A 44 18.46 23.58 -17.37
N LYS A 45 19.33 24.46 -17.90
CA LYS A 45 20.59 24.86 -17.24
C LYS A 45 20.34 25.51 -15.87
N GLU A 46 19.26 26.32 -15.76
CA GLU A 46 18.90 27.03 -14.54
C GLU A 46 18.55 26.04 -13.42
N VAL A 47 17.74 25.04 -13.74
CA VAL A 47 17.29 23.99 -12.79
C VAL A 47 18.49 23.10 -12.39
N ILE A 48 19.31 22.71 -13.35
CA ILE A 48 20.53 21.91 -13.12
C ILE A 48 21.46 22.67 -12.19
N LYS A 49 21.77 23.93 -12.52
CA LYS A 49 22.65 24.78 -11.71
C LYS A 49 22.11 24.94 -10.29
N ALA A 50 20.79 25.10 -10.10
CA ALA A 50 20.18 25.20 -8.78
C ALA A 50 20.38 23.91 -7.96
N TYR A 51 20.20 22.73 -8.55
CA TYR A 51 20.42 21.46 -7.85
C TYR A 51 21.87 21.27 -7.45
N TRP A 52 22.82 21.36 -8.40
CA TRP A 52 24.22 21.06 -8.11
C TRP A 52 24.98 22.18 -7.37
N THR A 53 24.38 23.38 -7.28
CA THR A 53 24.86 24.41 -6.34
C THR A 53 24.49 24.06 -4.90
N ALA A 54 23.33 23.43 -4.67
CA ALA A 54 22.86 23.07 -3.35
C ALA A 54 23.66 21.93 -2.70
N ALA A 55 24.07 20.91 -3.49
CA ALA A 55 24.88 19.79 -3.01
C ALA A 55 25.57 19.03 -4.17
N PRO A 56 26.65 18.27 -3.90
CA PRO A 56 27.36 17.45 -4.90
C PRO A 56 26.54 16.16 -5.22
N TYR A 57 25.36 16.33 -5.78
CA TYR A 57 24.49 15.23 -6.14
C TYR A 57 25.10 14.35 -7.23
N ASN A 58 24.88 13.04 -7.16
CA ASN A 58 25.10 12.13 -8.27
C ASN A 58 24.12 12.45 -9.42
N ILE A 59 24.50 12.07 -10.64
CA ILE A 59 23.74 12.36 -11.85
C ILE A 59 22.89 11.14 -12.21
N GLY A 60 21.58 11.29 -12.21
CA GLY A 60 20.63 10.32 -12.74
C GLY A 60 20.32 10.62 -14.21
N LEU A 61 20.53 9.66 -15.09
CA LEU A 61 20.19 9.74 -16.50
C LEU A 61 18.91 8.95 -16.75
N ALA A 62 17.85 9.61 -17.20
CA ALA A 62 16.59 8.94 -17.53
C ALA A 62 16.79 7.98 -18.71
N THR A 63 16.14 6.80 -18.67
CA THR A 63 16.20 5.82 -19.77
C THR A 63 14.87 5.75 -20.51
N GLY A 64 14.86 5.13 -21.68
CA GLY A 64 13.69 5.00 -22.55
C GLY A 64 13.67 6.02 -23.69
N GLU A 65 12.50 6.23 -24.26
CA GLU A 65 12.27 7.11 -25.41
C GLU A 65 12.74 8.55 -25.16
N VAL A 66 12.63 9.03 -23.92
CA VAL A 66 12.98 10.40 -23.53
C VAL A 66 14.43 10.78 -23.84
N ASN A 67 15.36 9.82 -23.72
CA ASN A 67 16.79 9.99 -24.03
C ASN A 67 17.26 9.07 -25.17
N ASN A 68 16.33 8.45 -25.88
CA ASN A 68 16.65 7.44 -26.90
C ASN A 68 17.65 6.38 -26.39
N LEU A 69 17.42 5.88 -25.13
CA LEU A 69 18.40 5.09 -24.40
C LEU A 69 17.81 3.83 -23.77
N VAL A 70 18.39 2.68 -24.06
CA VAL A 70 18.23 1.44 -23.32
C VAL A 70 19.57 1.05 -22.71
N VAL A 71 19.56 0.64 -21.44
CA VAL A 71 20.77 0.21 -20.74
C VAL A 71 20.61 -1.22 -20.26
N VAL A 72 21.58 -2.06 -20.57
CA VAL A 72 21.80 -3.37 -19.98
C VAL A 72 22.70 -3.17 -18.77
N ASP A 73 22.16 -3.34 -17.58
CA ASP A 73 22.83 -3.19 -16.28
C ASP A 73 23.32 -4.56 -15.83
N VAL A 74 24.59 -4.84 -16.04
CA VAL A 74 25.22 -6.13 -15.73
C VAL A 74 25.75 -6.08 -14.31
N ASP A 75 25.14 -6.86 -13.42
CA ASP A 75 25.53 -6.97 -12.00
C ASP A 75 26.38 -8.21 -11.71
N ASP A 76 26.35 -9.24 -12.57
CA ASP A 76 27.15 -10.45 -12.48
C ASP A 76 27.82 -10.77 -13.81
N GLU A 77 29.13 -10.49 -13.88
CA GLU A 77 29.91 -10.63 -15.11
C GLU A 77 30.13 -12.09 -15.54
N GLU A 78 30.19 -13.03 -14.61
CA GLU A 78 30.42 -14.44 -14.90
C GLU A 78 29.16 -15.07 -15.52
N ILE A 79 28.01 -14.81 -14.93
CA ILE A 79 26.73 -15.27 -15.48
C ILE A 79 26.47 -14.61 -16.83
N TRP A 80 26.71 -13.29 -16.94
CA TRP A 80 26.55 -12.54 -18.18
C TRP A 80 27.45 -13.10 -19.30
N ALA A 81 28.74 -13.34 -19.04
CA ALA A 81 29.69 -13.90 -20.01
C ALA A 81 29.25 -15.30 -20.47
N THR A 82 28.79 -16.14 -19.54
CA THR A 82 28.26 -17.48 -19.84
C THR A 82 27.03 -17.38 -20.72
N PHE A 83 26.13 -16.45 -20.43
CA PHE A 83 24.93 -16.19 -21.23
C PHE A 83 25.30 -15.71 -22.65
N LEU A 84 26.20 -14.73 -22.77
CA LEU A 84 26.66 -14.23 -24.07
C LEU A 84 27.31 -15.31 -24.94
N ALA A 85 28.04 -16.25 -24.35
CA ALA A 85 28.63 -17.35 -25.08
C ALA A 85 27.61 -18.30 -25.75
N THR A 86 26.34 -18.24 -25.32
CA THR A 86 25.25 -19.02 -25.93
C THR A 86 24.59 -18.28 -27.09
N GLN A 87 24.92 -17.00 -27.33
CA GLN A 87 24.30 -16.21 -28.40
C GLN A 87 25.11 -16.34 -29.70
N ALA A 88 24.38 -16.47 -30.82
CA ALA A 88 25.00 -16.62 -32.14
C ALA A 88 25.68 -15.34 -32.62
N GLU A 89 25.22 -14.18 -32.18
CA GLU A 89 25.74 -12.86 -32.53
C GLU A 89 26.32 -12.18 -31.29
N GLY A 90 27.50 -11.58 -31.43
CA GLY A 90 28.12 -10.78 -30.37
C GLY A 90 27.40 -9.45 -30.13
N LEU A 91 27.78 -8.74 -29.08
CA LEU A 91 27.29 -7.39 -28.82
C LEU A 91 28.01 -6.38 -29.72
N PRO A 92 27.31 -5.40 -30.30
CA PRO A 92 27.91 -4.29 -30.99
C PRO A 92 28.70 -3.41 -30.02
N ILE A 93 29.78 -2.80 -30.53
CA ILE A 93 30.60 -1.90 -29.72
C ILE A 93 29.85 -0.58 -29.51
N GLY A 94 29.77 -0.15 -28.23
CA GLY A 94 29.09 1.07 -27.83
C GLY A 94 29.60 1.60 -26.47
N PRO A 95 28.99 2.68 -25.96
CA PRO A 95 29.37 3.24 -24.67
C PRO A 95 29.20 2.20 -23.55
N LYS A 96 30.28 1.99 -22.80
CA LYS A 96 30.30 1.10 -21.64
C LYS A 96 30.76 1.89 -20.42
N VAL A 97 29.99 1.75 -19.32
CA VAL A 97 30.27 2.42 -18.05
C VAL A 97 30.60 1.37 -16.99
N LYS A 98 31.74 1.52 -16.34
CA LYS A 98 32.10 0.75 -15.15
C LYS A 98 31.26 1.22 -13.96
N THR A 99 30.68 0.30 -13.23
CA THR A 99 29.88 0.57 -12.02
C THR A 99 30.60 0.10 -10.76
N GLY A 100 29.91 0.15 -9.60
CA GLY A 100 30.48 -0.35 -8.35
C GLY A 100 30.56 -1.87 -8.24
N LYS A 101 29.88 -2.63 -9.12
CA LYS A 101 29.83 -4.10 -9.08
C LYS A 101 30.07 -4.76 -10.45
N GLY A 102 29.69 -4.12 -11.53
CA GLY A 102 29.77 -4.63 -12.89
C GLY A 102 29.83 -3.48 -13.88
N HIS A 103 28.97 -3.49 -14.90
CA HIS A 103 29.02 -2.44 -15.91
C HIS A 103 27.65 -2.19 -16.58
N HIS A 104 27.46 -1.00 -17.13
CA HIS A 104 26.30 -0.66 -17.97
C HIS A 104 26.74 -0.69 -19.45
N LEU A 105 25.90 -1.25 -20.32
CA LEU A 105 26.03 -1.21 -21.77
C LEU A 105 24.89 -0.36 -22.33
N TYR A 106 25.22 0.64 -23.15
CA TYR A 106 24.27 1.62 -23.64
C TYR A 106 23.90 1.33 -25.10
N PHE A 107 22.59 1.35 -25.39
CA PHE A 107 21.98 1.08 -26.71
C PHE A 107 20.98 2.16 -27.07
N SER A 108 20.74 2.38 -28.37
CA SER A 108 19.65 3.22 -28.83
C SER A 108 18.30 2.55 -28.55
N TYR A 109 17.31 3.37 -28.22
CA TYR A 109 15.94 2.88 -28.01
C TYR A 109 15.31 2.50 -29.36
N PRO A 110 14.76 1.28 -29.54
CA PRO A 110 14.28 0.82 -30.83
C PRO A 110 12.99 1.53 -31.24
N ALA A 111 13.00 2.12 -32.42
CA ALA A 111 11.82 2.80 -32.96
C ALA A 111 10.61 1.86 -33.13
N GLY A 112 9.41 2.31 -32.74
CA GLY A 112 8.17 1.57 -32.93
C GLY A 112 7.98 0.36 -32.01
N ARG A 113 8.83 0.17 -31.00
CA ARG A 113 8.68 -0.88 -29.98
C ARG A 113 8.66 -0.24 -28.59
N SER A 114 7.81 -0.71 -27.69
CA SER A 114 7.82 -0.29 -26.29
C SER A 114 8.62 -1.29 -25.47
N ILE A 115 9.61 -0.79 -24.74
CA ILE A 115 10.42 -1.57 -23.82
C ILE A 115 10.34 -0.90 -22.45
N SER A 116 9.89 -1.66 -21.43
CA SER A 116 9.88 -1.25 -20.04
C SER A 116 11.07 -1.85 -19.28
N ASN A 117 11.29 -1.36 -18.07
CA ASN A 117 12.31 -1.93 -17.17
C ASN A 117 11.98 -3.40 -16.89
N LYS A 118 12.99 -4.26 -16.97
CA LYS A 118 12.86 -5.68 -16.64
C LYS A 118 14.05 -6.14 -15.80
N THR A 119 13.74 -6.82 -14.70
CA THR A 119 14.72 -7.59 -13.95
C THR A 119 14.62 -9.04 -14.41
N LYS A 120 15.74 -9.64 -14.71
CA LYS A 120 15.86 -11.04 -15.15
C LYS A 120 16.61 -11.86 -14.09
N PRO A 121 15.92 -12.33 -13.03
CA PRO A 121 16.56 -13.13 -11.99
C PRO A 121 17.28 -14.35 -12.58
N GLY A 122 18.55 -14.52 -12.21
CA GLY A 122 19.36 -15.63 -12.67
C GLY A 122 20.07 -15.45 -14.03
N MET A 123 19.91 -14.30 -14.70
CA MET A 123 20.62 -13.98 -15.96
C MET A 123 21.79 -13.01 -15.81
N GLY A 124 22.04 -12.51 -14.60
CA GLY A 124 23.16 -11.64 -14.30
C GLY A 124 23.04 -10.19 -14.80
N PHE A 125 21.90 -9.78 -15.36
CA PHE A 125 21.66 -8.43 -15.84
C PHE A 125 20.22 -7.96 -15.71
N ASP A 126 20.05 -6.64 -15.66
CA ASP A 126 18.78 -5.93 -15.68
C ASP A 126 18.66 -5.03 -16.91
N ILE A 127 17.43 -4.77 -17.35
CA ILE A 127 17.15 -3.81 -18.43
C ILE A 127 16.57 -2.53 -17.84
N ARG A 128 17.19 -1.40 -18.18
CA ARG A 128 16.70 -0.06 -17.86
C ARG A 128 16.25 0.62 -19.16
N ALA A 129 14.94 0.86 -19.27
CA ALA A 129 14.28 1.42 -20.44
C ALA A 129 13.20 2.42 -20.04
N ASN A 130 12.01 2.41 -20.65
CA ASN A 130 10.93 3.34 -20.29
C ASN A 130 10.58 3.25 -18.80
N GLY A 131 10.54 4.40 -18.13
CA GLY A 131 10.25 4.49 -16.70
C GLY A 131 11.44 4.23 -15.78
N GLY A 132 12.66 4.08 -16.33
CA GLY A 132 13.87 3.82 -15.59
C GLY A 132 14.87 4.96 -15.58
N HIS A 133 16.00 4.70 -14.93
CA HIS A 133 17.17 5.55 -14.95
C HIS A 133 18.42 4.75 -14.58
N VAL A 134 19.57 5.30 -14.93
CA VAL A 134 20.86 4.80 -14.49
C VAL A 134 21.67 5.92 -13.84
N VAL A 135 22.68 5.55 -13.06
CA VAL A 135 23.66 6.49 -12.51
C VAL A 135 24.71 6.77 -13.59
N ALA A 136 24.86 8.04 -13.96
CA ALA A 136 25.79 8.47 -15.01
C ALA A 136 27.17 8.88 -14.46
N PRO A 137 28.25 8.66 -15.21
CA PRO A 137 29.56 9.17 -14.86
C PRO A 137 29.61 10.71 -14.72
N PRO A 138 30.42 11.30 -13.82
CA PRO A 138 31.37 10.70 -12.90
C PRO A 138 30.83 10.52 -11.49
N SER A 139 29.59 10.09 -11.36
CA SER A 139 28.93 9.86 -10.07
C SER A 139 29.66 8.84 -9.21
N ILE A 140 29.40 8.88 -7.88
CA ILE A 140 30.07 8.02 -6.90
C ILE A 140 29.08 6.96 -6.41
N HIS A 141 29.47 5.69 -6.54
CA HIS A 141 28.69 4.55 -6.01
C HIS A 141 28.73 4.53 -4.47
N PRO A 142 27.71 3.95 -3.75
CA PRO A 142 27.73 3.84 -2.29
C PRO A 142 28.98 3.17 -1.69
N ASN A 143 29.64 2.26 -2.44
CA ASN A 143 30.88 1.61 -2.00
C ASN A 143 32.14 2.49 -2.21
N GLY A 144 32.00 3.71 -2.75
CA GLY A 144 33.10 4.65 -3.01
C GLY A 144 33.68 4.59 -4.42
N SER A 145 33.33 3.62 -5.26
CA SER A 145 33.78 3.54 -6.65
C SER A 145 33.14 4.64 -7.49
N VAL A 146 33.90 5.14 -8.48
CA VAL A 146 33.42 6.15 -9.42
C VAL A 146 32.84 5.45 -10.66
N TYR A 147 31.69 5.93 -11.15
CA TYR A 147 31.14 5.53 -12.44
C TYR A 147 32.01 6.18 -13.55
N GLU A 148 32.50 5.37 -14.47
CA GLU A 148 33.45 5.82 -15.47
C GLU A 148 33.19 5.16 -16.83
N PHE A 149 33.25 5.94 -17.91
CA PHE A 149 33.22 5.37 -19.25
C PHE A 149 34.55 4.60 -19.52
N THR A 150 34.40 3.35 -19.94
CA THR A 150 35.54 2.46 -20.27
C THR A 150 35.77 2.34 -21.78
N THR A 151 34.90 2.94 -22.60
CA THR A 151 35.03 3.03 -24.05
C THR A 151 35.00 4.48 -24.49
N THR A 152 35.64 4.79 -25.60
CA THR A 152 35.64 6.12 -26.25
C THR A 152 34.52 6.28 -27.25
N GLU A 153 33.75 5.22 -27.51
CA GLU A 153 32.61 5.25 -28.43
C GLU A 153 31.48 6.07 -27.82
N GLU A 154 31.01 7.08 -28.56
CA GLU A 154 29.89 7.94 -28.14
C GLU A 154 28.58 7.55 -28.83
N LYS A 155 28.63 6.84 -29.95
CA LYS A 155 27.44 6.45 -30.71
C LYS A 155 26.75 5.27 -30.02
N LEU A 156 25.44 5.40 -29.76
CA LEU A 156 24.63 4.31 -29.28
C LEU A 156 24.37 3.30 -30.41
N PRO A 157 24.80 2.04 -30.29
CA PRO A 157 24.45 1.01 -31.23
C PRO A 157 23.02 0.59 -31.08
N GLU A 158 22.45 -0.05 -32.12
CA GLU A 158 21.14 -0.69 -32.02
C GLU A 158 21.24 -1.95 -31.16
N LEU A 159 20.10 -2.28 -30.48
CA LEU A 159 20.00 -3.53 -29.76
C LEU A 159 20.04 -4.72 -30.72
N PRO A 160 20.87 -5.76 -30.46
CA PRO A 160 20.83 -7.00 -31.25
C PRO A 160 19.42 -7.62 -31.25
N GLU A 161 19.01 -8.22 -32.35
CA GLU A 161 17.64 -8.76 -32.47
C GLU A 161 17.35 -9.84 -31.40
N TRP A 162 18.32 -10.70 -31.09
CA TRP A 162 18.18 -11.71 -30.04
C TRP A 162 17.93 -11.08 -28.64
N LEU A 163 18.58 -9.94 -28.34
CA LEU A 163 18.36 -9.23 -27.08
C LEU A 163 17.02 -8.51 -27.10
N LEU A 164 16.64 -7.99 -28.24
CA LEU A 164 15.36 -7.33 -28.45
C LEU A 164 14.18 -8.33 -28.28
N GLU A 165 14.31 -9.55 -28.81
CA GLU A 165 13.33 -10.62 -28.64
C GLU A 165 13.20 -11.05 -27.16
N LEU A 166 14.32 -11.08 -26.44
CA LEU A 166 14.37 -11.46 -25.04
C LEU A 166 13.70 -10.41 -24.13
N ILE A 167 13.84 -9.13 -24.45
CA ILE A 167 13.40 -8.00 -23.60
C ILE A 167 12.12 -7.34 -24.09
N ALA A 168 11.76 -7.46 -25.35
CA ALA A 168 10.48 -6.97 -25.85
C ALA A 168 9.36 -7.61 -25.03
N GLU A 169 8.34 -6.82 -24.68
CA GLU A 169 7.08 -7.43 -24.24
C GLU A 169 6.65 -8.38 -25.35
N PRO A 170 6.10 -9.58 -25.01
CA PRO A 170 5.49 -10.39 -26.06
C PRO A 170 4.61 -9.40 -26.82
N LYS A 171 4.94 -9.16 -28.08
CA LYS A 171 4.07 -8.38 -28.95
C LYS A 171 2.69 -8.93 -28.64
N GLU A 172 1.75 -8.08 -28.17
CA GLU A 172 0.37 -8.38 -28.48
C GLU A 172 0.44 -8.84 -29.92
N ALA A 173 0.27 -10.15 -30.14
CA ALA A 173 0.63 -10.79 -31.39
C ALA A 173 0.05 -9.90 -32.46
N ALA A 174 0.89 -9.25 -33.24
CA ALA A 174 0.48 -8.21 -34.16
C ALA A 174 -0.67 -8.88 -34.89
N LYS A 175 -1.91 -8.41 -34.64
CA LYS A 175 -3.13 -9.03 -35.11
C LYS A 175 -2.88 -9.17 -36.58
N LYS A 176 -2.48 -10.37 -37.03
CA LYS A 176 -2.35 -10.68 -38.47
C LYS A 176 -3.75 -10.42 -38.97
N LYS A 177 -3.99 -9.22 -39.46
CA LYS A 177 -5.26 -8.86 -40.08
C LYS A 177 -5.42 -9.84 -41.21
N VAL A 178 -6.43 -10.68 -41.11
CA VAL A 178 -6.95 -11.39 -42.28
C VAL A 178 -7.44 -10.29 -43.17
N ASP A 179 -6.85 -10.15 -44.37
CA ASP A 179 -7.25 -9.14 -45.36
C ASP A 179 -8.64 -9.49 -45.89
N PHE A 180 -9.65 -8.87 -45.30
CA PHE A 180 -11.04 -8.96 -45.76
C PHE A 180 -11.24 -8.05 -46.98
N ASN A 181 -10.67 -8.46 -48.12
CA ASN A 181 -10.91 -7.77 -49.37
C ASN A 181 -12.29 -8.20 -49.91
N ALA A 182 -13.32 -7.48 -49.49
CA ALA A 182 -14.71 -7.66 -49.92
C ALA A 182 -14.99 -7.06 -51.28
N SER A 183 -14.12 -7.25 -52.27
CA SER A 183 -14.42 -6.81 -53.63
C SER A 183 -14.46 -8.01 -54.60
N LYS A 184 -15.69 -8.32 -55.00
CA LYS A 184 -16.17 -9.23 -56.04
C LYS A 184 -16.72 -10.57 -55.51
N LEU A 185 -17.99 -10.52 -55.11
CA LEU A 185 -18.98 -11.55 -55.52
C LEU A 185 -20.37 -11.02 -55.14
N ALA A 186 -21.18 -10.77 -56.13
CA ALA A 186 -22.55 -10.30 -56.03
C ALA A 186 -23.48 -11.47 -55.73
N ALA A 187 -24.31 -11.30 -54.77
CA ALA A 187 -25.71 -11.65 -54.56
C ALA A 187 -25.94 -12.03 -53.09
N ASN A 188 -26.53 -11.15 -52.32
CA ASN A 188 -26.81 -11.15 -50.89
C ASN A 188 -25.63 -10.66 -50.05
N ASP A 189 -25.62 -9.38 -49.71
CA ASP A 189 -24.65 -8.79 -48.74
C ASP A 189 -24.74 -9.52 -47.41
N PRO A 190 -23.62 -10.08 -46.87
CA PRO A 190 -23.60 -10.71 -45.57
C PRO A 190 -23.95 -9.67 -44.50
N SER A 191 -24.72 -10.08 -43.47
CA SER A 191 -25.10 -9.15 -42.42
C SER A 191 -23.85 -8.62 -41.68
N PRO A 192 -23.83 -7.32 -41.28
CA PRO A 192 -22.70 -6.76 -40.51
C PRO A 192 -22.37 -7.56 -39.23
N TYR A 193 -23.38 -8.17 -38.62
CA TYR A 193 -23.24 -9.06 -37.48
C TYR A 193 -22.53 -10.37 -37.86
N GLY A 194 -22.92 -10.97 -38.98
CA GLY A 194 -22.33 -12.20 -39.49
C GLY A 194 -20.86 -12.01 -39.86
N MET A 195 -20.52 -10.92 -40.55
CA MET A 195 -19.14 -10.61 -40.90
C MET A 195 -18.26 -10.38 -39.68
N LYS A 196 -18.74 -9.65 -38.69
CA LYS A 196 -17.97 -9.40 -37.44
C LYS A 196 -17.76 -10.69 -36.64
N ALA A 197 -18.75 -11.59 -36.63
CA ALA A 197 -18.60 -12.89 -35.98
C ALA A 197 -17.56 -13.75 -36.71
N LEU A 198 -17.61 -13.82 -38.07
CA LEU A 198 -16.64 -14.54 -38.89
C LEU A 198 -15.21 -14.01 -38.67
N GLU A 199 -15.03 -12.69 -38.64
CA GLU A 199 -13.75 -12.05 -38.42
C GLU A 199 -13.17 -12.41 -37.03
N SER A 200 -14.01 -12.38 -36.00
CA SER A 200 -13.62 -12.73 -34.62
C SER A 200 -13.19 -14.20 -34.50
N GLU A 201 -13.91 -15.13 -35.10
CA GLU A 201 -13.59 -16.56 -35.05
C GLU A 201 -12.32 -16.86 -35.89
N CYS A 202 -12.14 -16.25 -37.04
CA CYS A 202 -10.91 -16.38 -37.82
C CYS A 202 -9.69 -15.85 -37.08
N GLN A 203 -9.81 -14.72 -36.42
CA GLN A 203 -8.73 -14.17 -35.60
C GLN A 203 -8.38 -15.09 -34.42
N ALA A 204 -9.36 -15.70 -33.78
CA ALA A 204 -9.14 -16.68 -32.72
C ALA A 204 -8.36 -17.91 -33.22
N ILE A 205 -8.74 -18.48 -34.38
CA ILE A 205 -8.05 -19.63 -34.99
C ILE A 205 -6.58 -19.31 -35.28
N VAL A 206 -6.29 -18.13 -35.86
CA VAL A 206 -4.91 -17.73 -36.21
C VAL A 206 -4.04 -17.55 -34.97
N SER A 207 -4.65 -17.12 -33.86
CA SER A 207 -3.94 -16.87 -32.60
C SER A 207 -3.83 -18.09 -31.68
N ALA A 208 -4.36 -19.24 -32.06
CA ALA A 208 -4.46 -20.43 -31.22
C ALA A 208 -3.07 -21.08 -30.96
N PRO A 209 -2.75 -21.42 -29.70
CA PRO A 209 -1.54 -22.16 -29.34
C PRO A 209 -1.48 -23.55 -30.02
N GLN A 210 -0.26 -24.04 -30.24
CA GLN A 210 -0.05 -25.41 -30.74
C GLN A 210 -0.67 -26.43 -29.78
N GLY A 211 -1.44 -27.39 -30.28
CA GLY A 211 -2.17 -28.38 -29.49
C GLY A 211 -3.66 -28.06 -29.26
N THR A 212 -4.09 -26.81 -29.40
CA THR A 212 -5.52 -26.42 -29.25
C THR A 212 -6.18 -25.95 -30.54
N ARG A 213 -5.41 -25.90 -31.64
CA ARG A 213 -5.82 -25.30 -32.93
C ARG A 213 -7.00 -26.02 -33.58
N ASN A 214 -6.99 -27.34 -33.53
CA ASN A 214 -8.05 -28.15 -34.17
C ASN A 214 -9.36 -28.07 -33.38
N ASP A 215 -9.32 -28.12 -32.05
CA ASP A 215 -10.50 -27.96 -31.20
C ASP A 215 -11.14 -26.59 -31.39
N LEU A 216 -10.31 -25.55 -31.49
CA LEU A 216 -10.81 -24.21 -31.73
C LEU A 216 -11.39 -24.04 -33.15
N LEU A 217 -10.74 -24.61 -34.16
CA LEU A 217 -11.28 -24.65 -35.52
C LEU A 217 -12.65 -25.33 -35.53
N ASN A 218 -12.81 -26.47 -34.89
CA ASN A 218 -14.09 -27.20 -34.81
C ASN A 218 -15.19 -26.36 -34.16
N LYS A 219 -14.88 -25.69 -33.03
CA LYS A 219 -15.80 -24.78 -32.34
C LYS A 219 -16.19 -23.57 -33.19
N SER A 220 -15.23 -22.96 -33.85
CA SER A 220 -15.47 -21.83 -34.75
C SER A 220 -16.31 -22.22 -35.96
N CYS A 221 -16.07 -23.41 -36.53
CA CYS A 221 -16.88 -23.96 -37.62
C CYS A 221 -18.33 -24.21 -37.20
N PHE A 222 -18.55 -24.72 -35.96
CA PHE A 222 -19.88 -24.87 -35.40
C PHE A 222 -20.60 -23.53 -35.27
N ASN A 223 -19.95 -22.54 -34.64
CA ASN A 223 -20.52 -21.20 -34.38
C ASN A 223 -20.88 -20.48 -35.70
N ILE A 224 -20.01 -20.52 -36.68
CA ILE A 224 -20.25 -19.88 -37.98
C ILE A 224 -21.26 -20.69 -38.81
N GLY A 225 -21.23 -22.02 -38.73
CA GLY A 225 -22.23 -22.89 -39.36
C GLY A 225 -23.67 -22.57 -38.93
N GLN A 226 -23.88 -22.24 -37.65
CA GLN A 226 -25.17 -21.79 -37.14
C GLN A 226 -25.63 -20.48 -37.78
N LEU A 227 -24.73 -19.51 -38.00
CA LEU A 227 -25.03 -18.22 -38.63
C LEU A 227 -25.27 -18.35 -40.14
N VAL A 228 -24.61 -19.30 -40.77
CA VAL A 228 -24.87 -19.63 -42.20
C VAL A 228 -26.26 -20.24 -42.37
N ALA A 229 -26.65 -21.18 -41.51
CA ALA A 229 -27.98 -21.77 -41.52
C ALA A 229 -29.08 -20.75 -41.18
N GLY A 230 -28.75 -19.73 -40.38
CA GLY A 230 -29.63 -18.60 -40.04
C GLY A 230 -29.64 -17.49 -41.09
N GLY A 231 -28.95 -17.64 -42.24
CA GLY A 231 -28.93 -16.66 -43.32
C GLY A 231 -28.11 -15.40 -43.08
N ALA A 232 -27.27 -15.36 -42.03
CA ALA A 232 -26.47 -14.20 -41.67
C ALA A 232 -25.14 -14.08 -42.43
N ILE A 233 -24.63 -15.20 -42.99
CA ILE A 233 -23.38 -15.30 -43.74
C ILE A 233 -23.58 -16.33 -44.88
N GLU A 234 -22.97 -16.08 -46.03
CA GLU A 234 -22.94 -17.04 -47.13
C GLU A 234 -21.98 -18.21 -46.84
N SER A 235 -22.42 -19.46 -47.19
CA SER A 235 -21.68 -20.69 -46.87
C SER A 235 -20.26 -20.72 -47.43
N ASP A 236 -20.11 -20.34 -48.71
CA ASP A 236 -18.83 -20.41 -49.42
C ASP A 236 -17.85 -19.35 -48.92
N LEU A 237 -18.37 -18.17 -48.59
CA LEU A 237 -17.60 -17.11 -47.98
C LEU A 237 -17.04 -17.54 -46.59
N ALA A 238 -17.91 -18.09 -45.74
CA ALA A 238 -17.53 -18.57 -44.41
C ALA A 238 -16.46 -19.68 -44.47
N LEU A 239 -16.65 -20.67 -45.34
CA LEU A 239 -15.71 -21.77 -45.53
C LEU A 239 -14.35 -21.32 -46.04
N ASN A 240 -14.32 -20.35 -46.98
CA ASN A 240 -13.07 -19.79 -47.48
C ASN A 240 -12.26 -19.10 -46.37
N TYR A 241 -12.89 -18.24 -45.58
CA TYR A 241 -12.18 -17.52 -44.52
C TYR A 241 -11.73 -18.44 -43.37
N LEU A 242 -12.56 -19.39 -42.95
CA LEU A 242 -12.18 -20.40 -41.95
C LEU A 242 -11.01 -21.29 -42.43
N THR A 243 -11.03 -21.67 -43.73
CA THR A 243 -9.94 -22.44 -44.33
C THR A 243 -8.63 -21.65 -44.35
N GLN A 244 -8.66 -20.36 -44.71
CA GLN A 244 -7.50 -19.50 -44.70
C GLN A 244 -6.96 -19.31 -43.29
N ALA A 245 -7.81 -19.04 -42.31
CA ALA A 245 -7.43 -18.89 -40.93
C ALA A 245 -6.77 -20.16 -40.35
N ALA A 246 -7.34 -21.34 -40.69
CA ALA A 246 -6.78 -22.63 -40.28
C ALA A 246 -5.40 -22.92 -40.91
N LYS A 247 -5.22 -22.60 -42.17
CA LYS A 247 -3.92 -22.69 -42.85
C LYS A 247 -2.89 -21.75 -42.22
N GLN A 248 -3.28 -20.51 -41.93
CA GLN A 248 -2.40 -19.52 -41.26
C GLN A 248 -2.03 -19.93 -39.85
N SER A 249 -2.87 -20.68 -39.15
CA SER A 249 -2.54 -21.23 -37.84
C SER A 249 -1.54 -22.38 -37.90
N GLY A 250 -1.26 -22.95 -39.08
CA GLY A 250 -0.33 -24.04 -39.30
C GLY A 250 -0.94 -25.43 -39.08
N LEU A 251 -2.27 -25.60 -39.26
CA LEU A 251 -2.90 -26.92 -39.26
C LEU A 251 -2.65 -27.63 -40.59
N PRO A 252 -2.49 -28.99 -40.63
CA PRO A 252 -2.36 -29.80 -41.82
C PRO A 252 -3.63 -29.76 -42.68
N THR A 253 -3.49 -29.75 -44.02
CA THR A 253 -4.61 -29.59 -44.95
C THR A 253 -5.67 -30.69 -44.81
N GLU A 254 -5.27 -31.93 -44.54
CA GLU A 254 -6.19 -33.05 -44.34
C GLU A 254 -7.02 -32.91 -43.05
N GLU A 255 -6.41 -32.42 -42.01
CA GLU A 255 -7.07 -32.16 -40.71
C GLU A 255 -8.07 -31.01 -40.83
N ILE A 256 -7.69 -29.92 -41.53
CA ILE A 256 -8.56 -28.80 -41.83
C ILE A 256 -9.83 -29.27 -42.55
N ALA A 257 -9.70 -30.08 -43.59
CA ALA A 257 -10.84 -30.54 -44.39
C ALA A 257 -11.84 -31.37 -43.56
N LYS A 258 -11.34 -32.28 -42.72
CA LYS A 258 -12.17 -33.11 -41.82
C LYS A 258 -12.91 -32.27 -40.77
N THR A 259 -12.20 -31.35 -40.16
CA THR A 259 -12.76 -30.51 -39.07
C THR A 259 -13.76 -29.49 -39.60
N LEU A 260 -13.48 -28.88 -40.76
CA LEU A 260 -14.44 -28.02 -41.46
C LEU A 260 -15.73 -28.77 -41.78
N ALA A 261 -15.63 -29.97 -42.37
CA ALA A 261 -16.80 -30.76 -42.76
C ALA A 261 -17.67 -31.15 -41.54
N SER A 262 -17.06 -31.61 -40.48
CA SER A 262 -17.78 -32.05 -39.26
C SER A 262 -18.35 -30.89 -38.46
N GLY A 263 -17.54 -29.88 -38.12
CA GLY A 263 -17.96 -28.73 -37.30
C GLY A 263 -19.00 -27.86 -38.01
N PHE A 264 -18.82 -27.61 -39.31
CA PHE A 264 -19.70 -26.77 -40.07
C PHE A 264 -21.08 -27.45 -40.33
N LYS A 265 -21.09 -28.76 -40.55
CA LYS A 265 -22.34 -29.55 -40.67
C LYS A 265 -23.12 -29.52 -39.35
N ALA A 266 -22.44 -29.81 -38.23
CA ALA A 266 -23.06 -29.78 -36.90
C ALA A 266 -23.62 -28.38 -36.53
N GLY A 267 -22.94 -27.32 -36.98
CA GLY A 267 -23.43 -25.95 -36.84
C GLY A 267 -24.68 -25.66 -37.68
N LYS A 268 -24.70 -26.11 -38.91
CA LYS A 268 -25.87 -25.95 -39.85
C LYS A 268 -27.12 -26.67 -39.33
N ASP A 269 -26.95 -27.77 -38.61
CA ASP A 269 -28.07 -28.51 -38.03
C ASP A 269 -28.71 -27.77 -36.83
N ASN A 270 -28.09 -26.67 -36.36
CA ASN A 270 -28.55 -25.84 -35.24
C ASN A 270 -28.62 -24.36 -35.63
N PRO A 271 -29.55 -23.93 -36.50
CA PRO A 271 -29.56 -22.58 -37.04
C PRO A 271 -29.76 -21.51 -36.00
N ARG A 272 -28.97 -20.42 -36.11
CA ARG A 272 -29.06 -19.21 -35.27
C ARG A 272 -29.16 -18.00 -36.23
N THR A 273 -30.29 -17.29 -36.19
CA THR A 273 -30.45 -16.02 -36.90
C THR A 273 -29.63 -14.92 -36.25
N ALA A 274 -29.08 -14.01 -37.05
CA ALA A 274 -28.58 -12.75 -36.55
C ALA A 274 -29.68 -12.04 -35.78
N PRO A 275 -29.39 -11.40 -34.61
CA PRO A 275 -30.36 -10.53 -33.98
C PRO A 275 -30.83 -9.51 -35.05
N GLU A 276 -32.14 -9.40 -35.25
CA GLU A 276 -32.68 -8.36 -36.13
C GLU A 276 -32.07 -7.03 -35.67
N ALA A 277 -31.41 -6.35 -36.59
CA ALA A 277 -31.00 -4.98 -36.39
C ALA A 277 -32.28 -4.17 -36.18
N GLN A 278 -32.63 -3.89 -34.90
CA GLN A 278 -33.63 -2.88 -34.59
C GLN A 278 -33.07 -1.54 -35.05
N GLY A 279 -33.26 -1.32 -36.33
CA GLY A 279 -32.88 -0.09 -37.00
C GLY A 279 -33.66 1.09 -36.40
N SER A 280 -32.98 2.18 -36.23
CA SER A 280 -33.43 3.57 -36.25
C SER A 280 -34.37 4.12 -35.17
N ILE A 281 -34.81 3.38 -34.16
CA ILE A 281 -35.51 4.01 -33.02
C ILE A 281 -34.54 4.62 -32.00
N SER A 282 -33.33 4.09 -31.89
CA SER A 282 -32.35 4.50 -30.88
C SER A 282 -31.66 5.83 -31.18
N GLN A 283 -31.43 6.20 -32.44
CA GLN A 283 -30.79 7.48 -32.77
C GLN A 283 -31.74 8.67 -32.58
N GLY A 284 -32.99 8.58 -32.98
CA GLY A 284 -33.98 9.63 -32.79
C GLY A 284 -34.37 9.85 -31.33
N VAL A 285 -34.30 8.81 -30.49
CA VAL A 285 -34.55 8.91 -29.04
C VAL A 285 -33.34 9.48 -28.31
N ALA A 286 -32.11 9.15 -28.71
CA ALA A 286 -30.90 9.72 -28.13
C ALA A 286 -30.81 11.26 -28.32
N GLU A 287 -31.24 11.75 -29.49
CA GLU A 287 -31.28 13.19 -29.82
C GLU A 287 -32.40 13.94 -29.10
N SER A 288 -33.46 13.28 -28.65
CA SER A 288 -34.59 13.88 -27.93
C SER A 288 -34.40 13.91 -26.40
N LEU A 289 -33.36 13.23 -25.86
CA LEU A 289 -33.07 13.22 -24.44
C LEU A 289 -32.38 14.53 -24.03
N THR A 290 -33.06 15.36 -23.25
CA THR A 290 -32.44 16.53 -22.61
C THR A 290 -31.52 16.07 -21.50
N TRP A 291 -30.25 16.48 -21.53
CA TRP A 291 -29.25 16.11 -20.52
C TRP A 291 -28.89 17.30 -19.64
N ASP A 292 -28.96 17.09 -18.33
CA ASP A 292 -28.35 17.97 -17.36
C ASP A 292 -26.89 17.57 -17.18
N LYS A 293 -26.01 18.52 -16.81
CA LYS A 293 -24.61 18.22 -16.54
C LYS A 293 -24.52 17.16 -15.43
N PRO A 294 -23.74 16.08 -15.63
CA PRO A 294 -23.61 15.03 -14.63
C PRO A 294 -23.14 15.58 -13.28
N LYS A 295 -23.80 15.17 -12.21
CA LYS A 295 -23.42 15.53 -10.86
C LYS A 295 -22.27 14.62 -10.42
N GLU A 296 -21.23 15.21 -9.80
CA GLU A 296 -20.11 14.45 -9.29
C GLU A 296 -20.58 13.31 -8.37
N LEU A 297 -20.09 12.09 -8.60
CA LEU A 297 -20.32 10.93 -7.74
C LEU A 297 -19.60 11.13 -6.40
N LYS A 298 -20.23 11.87 -5.49
CA LYS A 298 -19.73 12.00 -4.11
C LYS A 298 -20.23 10.81 -3.31
N ALA A 299 -19.33 10.14 -2.60
CA ALA A 299 -19.74 9.09 -1.65
C ALA A 299 -20.59 9.77 -0.57
N GLU A 300 -21.87 9.42 -0.47
CA GLU A 300 -22.65 9.71 0.71
C GLU A 300 -22.04 8.90 1.86
N LEU A 301 -21.44 9.62 2.80
CA LEU A 301 -20.88 8.98 3.98
C LEU A 301 -22.04 8.56 4.89
N LEU A 302 -22.00 7.32 5.38
CA LEU A 302 -22.95 6.91 6.42
C LEU A 302 -22.88 7.89 7.60
N PRO A 303 -24.01 8.21 8.25
CA PRO A 303 -23.99 9.11 9.40
C PRO A 303 -23.15 8.51 10.53
N VAL A 304 -22.47 9.35 11.29
CA VAL A 304 -21.74 8.97 12.50
C VAL A 304 -22.32 9.69 13.70
N LYS A 305 -22.20 9.07 14.87
CA LYS A 305 -22.49 9.75 16.13
C LYS A 305 -21.47 10.88 16.32
N PRO A 306 -21.89 12.11 16.67
CA PRO A 306 -20.96 13.16 17.05
C PRO A 306 -20.24 12.78 18.35
N LEU A 307 -19.02 13.29 18.53
CA LEU A 307 -18.29 13.14 19.79
C LEU A 307 -19.07 13.87 20.90
N ASP A 308 -19.58 13.13 21.86
CA ASP A 308 -20.20 13.71 23.06
C ASP A 308 -19.09 13.98 24.09
N PRO A 309 -18.87 15.25 24.52
CA PRO A 309 -17.90 15.55 25.56
C PRO A 309 -18.14 14.78 26.88
N ALA A 310 -19.35 14.31 27.14
CA ALA A 310 -19.68 13.54 28.34
C ALA A 310 -18.99 12.17 28.39
N MET A 311 -18.63 11.59 27.23
CA MET A 311 -17.91 10.31 27.16
C MET A 311 -16.40 10.44 27.41
N LEU A 312 -15.87 11.66 27.37
CA LEU A 312 -14.46 11.92 27.66
C LEU A 312 -14.15 11.80 29.14
N PRO A 313 -12.91 11.45 29.52
CA PRO A 313 -12.46 11.61 30.91
C PRO A 313 -12.65 13.06 31.34
N ASN A 314 -13.22 13.29 32.52
CA ASN A 314 -13.62 14.62 32.99
C ASN A 314 -12.46 15.61 32.96
N THR A 315 -11.28 15.18 33.42
CA THR A 315 -10.07 16.00 33.50
C THR A 315 -9.45 16.30 32.13
N MET A 316 -9.75 15.53 31.08
CA MET A 316 -9.26 15.70 29.72
C MET A 316 -10.22 16.50 28.82
N ARG A 317 -11.48 16.65 29.22
CA ARG A 317 -12.53 17.27 28.40
C ARG A 317 -12.16 18.68 27.92
N ASP A 318 -11.79 19.55 28.88
CA ASP A 318 -11.46 20.93 28.56
C ASP A 318 -10.18 21.03 27.70
N TYR A 319 -9.21 20.15 27.92
CA TYR A 319 -7.98 20.09 27.13
C TYR A 319 -8.27 19.72 25.66
N ILE A 320 -9.08 18.67 25.45
CA ILE A 320 -9.47 18.20 24.12
C ILE A 320 -10.28 19.27 23.39
N THR A 321 -11.25 19.88 24.06
CA THR A 321 -12.12 20.91 23.48
C THR A 321 -11.34 22.18 23.13
N ASP A 322 -10.45 22.64 24.04
CA ASP A 322 -9.62 23.82 23.81
C ASP A 322 -8.73 23.68 22.57
N ILE A 323 -8.08 22.51 22.41
CA ILE A 323 -7.25 22.25 21.22
C ILE A 323 -8.08 22.29 19.95
N ALA A 324 -9.22 21.62 19.91
CA ALA A 324 -10.06 21.54 18.71
C ALA A 324 -10.61 22.92 18.31
N GLU A 325 -11.09 23.70 19.27
CA GLU A 325 -11.59 25.05 19.03
C GLU A 325 -10.50 25.99 18.50
N ARG A 326 -9.31 26.01 19.12
CA ARG A 326 -8.19 26.86 18.68
C ARG A 326 -7.62 26.48 17.32
N MET A 327 -7.95 25.31 16.80
CA MET A 327 -7.65 24.92 15.44
C MET A 327 -8.76 25.29 14.46
N ASP A 328 -9.36 26.49 14.65
CA ASP A 328 -10.45 27.02 13.85
C ASP A 328 -11.67 26.09 13.81
N ASN A 329 -12.02 25.54 14.96
CA ASN A 329 -13.11 24.59 15.13
C ASN A 329 -12.89 23.29 14.34
N SER A 330 -11.68 22.70 14.43
CA SER A 330 -11.43 21.38 13.87
C SER A 330 -12.21 20.31 14.62
N SER A 331 -12.38 19.13 13.99
CA SER A 331 -13.08 18.04 14.66
C SER A 331 -12.37 17.62 15.95
N PRO A 332 -13.05 17.64 17.12
CA PRO A 332 -12.47 17.20 18.38
C PRO A 332 -12.16 15.68 18.40
N ASP A 333 -12.74 14.91 17.51
CA ASP A 333 -12.57 13.47 17.36
C ASP A 333 -11.10 13.07 17.23
N TYR A 334 -10.33 13.79 16.40
CA TYR A 334 -8.92 13.52 16.21
C TYR A 334 -8.09 13.75 17.47
N VAL A 335 -8.40 14.84 18.19
CA VAL A 335 -7.73 15.16 19.46
C VAL A 335 -8.08 14.10 20.51
N ALA A 336 -9.36 13.75 20.62
CA ALA A 336 -9.86 12.79 21.61
C ALA A 336 -9.20 11.42 21.46
N VAL A 337 -9.17 10.87 20.22
CA VAL A 337 -8.52 9.58 19.96
C VAL A 337 -7.00 9.67 20.22
N GLY A 338 -6.34 10.76 19.82
CA GLY A 338 -4.92 10.99 20.11
C GLY A 338 -4.62 10.99 21.61
N VAL A 339 -5.44 11.68 22.41
CA VAL A 339 -5.31 11.71 23.87
C VAL A 339 -5.53 10.32 24.48
N MET A 340 -6.59 9.58 24.05
CA MET A 340 -6.86 8.24 24.59
C MET A 340 -5.72 7.26 24.31
N VAL A 341 -5.12 7.31 23.09
CA VAL A 341 -3.96 6.47 22.77
C VAL A 341 -2.72 6.87 23.55
N ALA A 342 -2.49 8.18 23.78
CA ALA A 342 -1.39 8.66 24.59
C ALA A 342 -1.51 8.22 26.07
N LEU A 343 -2.71 8.31 26.66
CA LEU A 343 -3.00 7.82 28.00
C LEU A 343 -2.80 6.30 28.10
N ALA A 344 -3.29 5.55 27.09
CA ALA A 344 -3.06 4.11 27.00
C ALA A 344 -1.57 3.76 27.00
N THR A 345 -0.75 4.52 26.26
CA THR A 345 0.70 4.33 26.18
C THR A 345 1.37 4.53 27.53
N LEU A 346 0.99 5.56 28.29
CA LEU A 346 1.54 5.82 29.62
C LEU A 346 1.14 4.78 30.65
N ILE A 347 -0.10 4.31 30.61
CA ILE A 347 -0.55 3.20 31.45
C ILE A 347 0.19 1.92 31.05
N GLY A 348 0.21 1.60 29.75
CA GLY A 348 0.89 0.43 29.22
C GLY A 348 0.56 -0.83 30.02
N ARG A 349 1.58 -1.57 30.46
CA ARG A 349 1.42 -2.77 31.29
C ARG A 349 1.40 -2.53 32.79
N LYS A 350 1.49 -1.27 33.25
CA LYS A 350 1.45 -0.94 34.69
C LYS A 350 0.11 -1.33 35.30
N LEU A 351 -0.99 -1.14 34.54
CA LEU A 351 -2.35 -1.54 34.92
C LEU A 351 -2.91 -2.50 33.90
N SER A 352 -3.71 -3.46 34.39
CA SER A 352 -4.46 -4.41 33.55
C SER A 352 -5.82 -4.66 34.18
N ILE A 353 -6.75 -5.18 33.40
CA ILE A 353 -8.09 -5.54 33.90
C ILE A 353 -8.41 -7.00 33.63
N LEU A 354 -9.12 -7.65 34.57
CA LEU A 354 -9.84 -8.92 34.38
C LEU A 354 -11.31 -8.61 34.08
N PRO A 355 -11.73 -8.60 32.82
CA PRO A 355 -13.10 -8.23 32.43
C PRO A 355 -14.13 -9.23 32.91
N LYS A 356 -13.74 -10.49 33.09
CA LYS A 356 -14.57 -11.58 33.61
C LYS A 356 -14.13 -11.95 35.02
N ARG A 357 -15.05 -11.98 35.94
CA ARG A 357 -14.76 -12.12 37.38
C ARG A 357 -14.04 -13.42 37.75
N TYR A 358 -14.32 -14.51 37.04
CA TYR A 358 -13.83 -15.87 37.35
C TYR A 358 -12.95 -16.46 36.24
N ASP A 359 -12.53 -15.62 35.28
CA ASP A 359 -11.68 -16.03 34.17
C ASP A 359 -10.25 -15.52 34.39
N THR A 360 -9.30 -16.09 33.68
CA THR A 360 -7.89 -15.64 33.64
C THR A 360 -7.62 -14.67 32.50
N TRP A 361 -8.65 -14.30 31.73
CA TRP A 361 -8.52 -13.40 30.60
C TRP A 361 -8.15 -11.99 31.07
N LEU A 362 -6.87 -11.65 30.82
CA LEU A 362 -6.28 -10.37 31.18
C LEU A 362 -6.26 -9.45 29.95
N VAL A 363 -6.66 -8.20 30.13
CA VAL A 363 -6.62 -7.16 29.09
C VAL A 363 -5.66 -6.05 29.53
N VAL A 364 -4.68 -5.75 28.68
CA VAL A 364 -3.80 -4.60 28.75
C VAL A 364 -4.42 -3.47 27.91
N PRO A 365 -4.48 -2.22 28.40
CA PRO A 365 -5.08 -1.11 27.66
C PRO A 365 -4.18 -0.62 26.52
N ASN A 366 -3.84 -1.51 25.59
CA ASN A 366 -3.03 -1.22 24.42
C ASN A 366 -3.94 -0.85 23.24
N LEU A 367 -3.85 0.38 22.73
CA LEU A 367 -4.81 0.92 21.77
C LEU A 367 -4.15 1.28 20.44
N TRP A 368 -4.83 0.92 19.35
CA TRP A 368 -4.48 1.37 18.00
C TRP A 368 -5.55 2.31 17.47
N GLY A 369 -5.12 3.51 17.01
CA GLY A 369 -6.00 4.58 16.53
C GLY A 369 -5.66 5.03 15.11
N ALA A 370 -6.68 5.39 14.35
CA ALA A 370 -6.54 5.95 13.01
C ALA A 370 -7.43 7.19 12.83
N ALA A 371 -6.81 8.34 12.53
CA ALA A 371 -7.50 9.55 12.16
C ALA A 371 -7.71 9.57 10.64
N ILE A 372 -8.96 9.33 10.20
CA ILE A 372 -9.32 9.28 8.78
C ILE A 372 -9.91 10.62 8.37
N GLY A 373 -9.41 11.22 7.29
CA GLY A 373 -9.92 12.50 6.81
C GLY A 373 -9.19 13.00 5.58
N ARG A 374 -9.80 14.00 4.90
CA ARG A 374 -9.21 14.66 3.73
C ARG A 374 -7.89 15.38 4.10
N PRO A 375 -7.04 15.75 3.13
CA PRO A 375 -5.76 16.42 3.41
C PRO A 375 -5.90 17.67 4.29
N SER A 376 -6.96 18.47 4.12
CA SER A 376 -7.20 19.72 4.86
C SER A 376 -7.91 19.54 6.22
N ALA A 377 -8.17 18.30 6.67
CA ALA A 377 -8.96 18.03 7.89
C ALA A 377 -8.18 18.25 9.20
N LYS A 378 -7.01 18.85 9.16
CA LYS A 378 -6.15 19.15 10.34
C LYS A 378 -5.82 17.93 11.23
N LYS A 379 -5.80 16.71 10.67
CA LYS A 379 -5.48 15.47 11.40
C LYS A 379 -4.14 15.56 12.14
N THR A 380 -3.05 15.80 11.39
CA THR A 380 -1.68 15.87 11.95
C THR A 380 -1.54 16.93 13.03
N PRO A 381 -1.99 18.19 12.84
CA PRO A 381 -1.93 19.18 13.92
C PRO A 381 -2.70 18.75 15.17
N SER A 382 -3.89 18.15 15.00
CA SER A 382 -4.72 17.67 16.11
C SER A 382 -4.03 16.55 16.91
N LEU A 383 -3.47 15.55 16.22
CA LEU A 383 -2.75 14.46 16.85
C LEU A 383 -1.47 14.93 17.54
N THR A 384 -0.70 15.82 16.90
CA THR A 384 0.52 16.40 17.50
C THR A 384 0.20 17.18 18.77
N ALA A 385 -0.86 18.00 18.75
CA ALA A 385 -1.28 18.75 19.93
C ALA A 385 -1.80 17.84 21.04
N ALA A 386 -2.53 16.78 20.72
CA ALA A 386 -3.01 15.78 21.68
C ALA A 386 -1.85 15.11 22.43
N MET A 387 -0.73 14.88 21.77
CA MET A 387 0.45 14.21 22.31
C MET A 387 1.52 15.18 22.86
N ALA A 388 1.27 16.48 22.87
CA ALA A 388 2.27 17.46 23.31
C ALA A 388 2.86 17.16 24.70
N PRO A 389 2.08 16.77 25.75
CA PRO A 389 2.66 16.41 27.04
C PRO A 389 3.62 15.21 26.95
N LEU A 390 3.28 14.20 26.13
CA LEU A 390 4.11 13.02 25.93
C LEU A 390 5.44 13.36 25.23
N HIS A 391 5.42 14.27 24.26
CA HIS A 391 6.64 14.79 23.61
C HIS A 391 7.55 15.55 24.60
N THR A 392 6.96 16.27 25.54
CA THR A 392 7.73 16.96 26.60
C THR A 392 8.49 15.94 27.46
N PHE A 393 7.80 14.89 27.94
CA PHE A 393 8.41 13.82 28.70
C PHE A 393 9.49 13.07 27.92
N GLU A 394 9.25 12.77 26.66
CA GLU A 394 10.25 12.17 25.77
C GLU A 394 11.54 13.01 25.71
N SER A 395 11.39 14.34 25.57
CA SER A 395 12.53 15.27 25.50
C SER A 395 13.32 15.30 26.81
N GLU A 396 12.63 15.28 27.95
CA GLU A 396 13.26 15.23 29.27
C GLU A 396 14.04 13.93 29.49
N GLU A 397 13.47 12.80 29.12
CA GLU A 397 14.13 11.49 29.21
C GLU A 397 15.37 11.39 28.31
N PHE A 398 15.32 11.98 27.11
CA PHE A 398 16.51 12.07 26.23
C PHE A 398 17.63 12.90 26.90
N GLN A 399 17.31 14.00 27.57
CA GLN A 399 18.30 14.81 28.30
C GLN A 399 18.92 14.03 29.47
N LYS A 400 18.09 13.36 30.28
CA LYS A 400 18.54 12.51 31.41
C LYS A 400 19.44 11.39 30.90
N HIS A 401 19.02 10.69 29.82
CA HIS A 401 19.82 9.64 29.21
C HIS A 401 21.16 10.15 28.66
N GLY A 402 21.18 11.36 28.05
CA GLY A 402 22.41 11.98 27.56
C GLY A 402 23.43 12.24 28.65
N ILE A 403 22.99 12.61 29.86
CA ILE A 403 23.84 12.79 31.05
C ILE A 403 24.35 11.42 31.51
N ALA A 404 23.45 10.46 31.73
CA ALA A 404 23.80 9.11 32.18
C ALA A 404 24.77 8.40 31.25
N MET A 405 24.61 8.57 29.92
CA MET A 405 25.51 8.01 28.92
C MET A 405 26.93 8.62 28.98
N LYS A 406 27.05 9.94 29.24
CA LYS A 406 28.36 10.58 29.42
C LYS A 406 29.06 10.02 30.65
N GLU A 407 28.35 9.82 31.75
CA GLU A 407 28.88 9.22 33.00
C GLU A 407 29.32 7.76 32.73
N HIS A 408 28.48 6.98 32.05
CA HIS A 408 28.80 5.59 31.70
C HIS A 408 30.06 5.52 30.83
N ILE A 409 30.18 6.36 29.78
CA ILE A 409 31.39 6.44 28.95
C ILE A 409 32.62 6.74 29.75
N GLY A 410 32.49 7.66 30.77
CA GLY A 410 33.56 7.97 31.71
C GLY A 410 33.97 6.73 32.53
N LYS A 411 33.01 6.00 33.10
CA LYS A 411 33.24 4.75 33.84
C LYS A 411 33.90 3.67 32.98
N VAL A 412 33.43 3.48 31.71
CA VAL A 412 34.03 2.53 30.75
C VAL A 412 35.47 2.91 30.43
N LYS A 413 35.77 4.20 30.21
CA LYS A 413 37.15 4.66 29.97
C LYS A 413 38.05 4.41 31.19
N LEU A 414 37.56 4.68 32.38
CA LEU A 414 38.27 4.43 33.60
C LEU A 414 38.56 2.94 33.80
N ALA A 415 37.56 2.09 33.61
CA ALA A 415 37.70 0.62 33.66
C ALA A 415 38.78 0.12 32.72
N LYS A 416 38.75 0.56 31.42
CA LYS A 416 39.79 0.21 30.44
C LYS A 416 41.18 0.68 30.79
N LEU A 417 41.34 1.86 31.44
CA LEU A 417 42.63 2.34 31.93
C LEU A 417 43.10 1.49 33.11
N THR A 418 42.21 1.15 34.04
CA THR A 418 42.49 0.29 35.19
C THR A 418 42.91 -1.11 34.73
N GLU A 419 42.21 -1.69 33.79
CA GLU A 419 42.52 -2.97 33.16
C GLU A 419 43.96 -2.98 32.58
N LYS A 420 44.33 -1.96 31.78
CA LYS A 420 45.70 -1.83 31.25
C LYS A 420 46.76 -1.70 32.33
N VAL A 421 46.47 -1.00 33.43
CA VAL A 421 47.39 -0.87 34.57
C VAL A 421 47.51 -2.19 35.31
N THR A 422 46.39 -2.90 35.50
CA THR A 422 46.35 -4.21 36.16
C THR A 422 47.08 -5.25 35.32
N GLU A 423 46.89 -5.25 33.98
CA GLU A 423 47.61 -6.14 33.07
C GLU A 423 49.13 -5.93 33.12
N LYS A 424 49.58 -4.66 33.18
CA LYS A 424 51.00 -4.35 33.32
C LYS A 424 51.56 -4.82 34.70
N LYS A 425 50.81 -4.62 35.77
CA LYS A 425 51.18 -5.09 37.09
C LYS A 425 51.22 -6.61 37.17
N PHE A 426 50.20 -7.28 36.57
CA PHE A 426 50.13 -8.74 36.45
C PHE A 426 51.39 -9.32 35.80
N LYS A 427 51.74 -8.78 34.57
CA LYS A 427 52.96 -9.22 33.84
C LYS A 427 54.23 -9.05 34.70
N LYS A 428 54.30 -7.93 35.43
CA LYS A 428 55.49 -7.70 36.28
C LYS A 428 55.52 -8.66 37.46
N MET A 429 54.42 -8.88 38.16
CA MET A 429 54.32 -9.79 39.33
C MET A 429 54.56 -11.23 38.92
N HIS A 430 54.07 -11.64 37.73
CA HIS A 430 54.30 -12.97 37.18
C HIS A 430 55.77 -13.22 36.85
N ASN A 431 56.45 -12.23 36.26
CA ASN A 431 57.90 -12.26 35.97
C ASN A 431 58.73 -12.24 37.27
N ASP A 432 58.26 -11.62 38.33
CA ASP A 432 58.90 -11.59 39.67
C ASP A 432 58.64 -12.84 40.49
N GLY A 433 57.99 -13.90 39.94
CA GLY A 433 57.75 -15.20 40.59
C GLY A 433 56.54 -15.19 41.58
N LYS A 434 55.69 -14.15 41.59
CA LYS A 434 54.52 -14.00 42.46
C LYS A 434 53.22 -14.37 41.73
N SER A 435 53.17 -15.57 41.16
CA SER A 435 52.05 -15.99 40.27
C SER A 435 50.69 -16.07 40.99
N GLU A 436 50.61 -16.59 42.21
CA GLU A 436 49.33 -16.73 42.96
C GLU A 436 48.75 -15.34 43.35
N GLU A 437 49.58 -14.38 43.72
CA GLU A 437 49.14 -13.01 44.02
C GLU A 437 48.68 -12.31 42.71
N ALA A 438 49.37 -12.55 41.61
CA ALA A 438 49.04 -12.01 40.31
C ALA A 438 47.69 -12.53 39.82
N ASP A 439 47.44 -13.86 39.89
CA ASP A 439 46.19 -14.49 39.51
C ASP A 439 45.01 -13.98 40.38
N SER A 440 45.19 -13.87 41.71
CA SER A 440 44.18 -13.32 42.61
C SER A 440 43.82 -11.86 42.25
N MET A 441 44.82 -11.04 41.85
CA MET A 441 44.59 -9.69 41.41
C MET A 441 43.87 -9.60 40.07
N LEU A 442 44.18 -10.47 39.12
CA LEU A 442 43.53 -10.56 37.83
C LEU A 442 42.06 -11.01 37.95
N LEU A 443 41.80 -12.03 38.80
CA LEU A 443 40.44 -12.50 39.06
C LEU A 443 39.57 -11.42 39.72
N LYS A 444 40.14 -10.62 40.60
CA LYS A 444 39.43 -9.47 41.17
C LYS A 444 39.14 -8.38 40.13
N SER A 445 40.00 -8.22 39.12
CA SER A 445 39.79 -7.22 38.08
C SER A 445 38.79 -7.69 37.03
N LEU A 446 38.69 -8.98 36.75
CA LEU A 446 37.68 -9.57 35.85
C LEU A 446 36.25 -9.44 36.38
N GLY A 447 36.07 -9.25 37.71
CA GLY A 447 34.76 -8.94 38.30
C GLY A 447 34.35 -7.47 38.18
N MET A 448 35.14 -6.61 37.51
CA MET A 448 34.85 -5.19 37.26
C MET A 448 34.45 -4.97 35.79
N GLU A 449 33.61 -5.83 35.20
CA GLU A 449 33.00 -5.53 33.90
C GLU A 449 32.18 -4.24 34.02
N PRO A 450 32.31 -3.32 33.05
CA PRO A 450 31.52 -2.09 33.08
C PRO A 450 30.04 -2.44 32.98
N GLU A 451 29.23 -1.83 33.86
CA GLU A 451 27.76 -1.94 33.80
C GLU A 451 27.26 -1.77 32.37
N GLN A 452 26.18 -2.44 32.01
CA GLN A 452 25.50 -2.25 30.72
C GLN A 452 25.19 -0.75 30.50
N PRO A 453 25.26 -0.26 29.25
CA PRO A 453 24.92 1.14 28.99
C PRO A 453 23.49 1.44 29.46
N PRO A 454 23.23 2.61 30.04
CA PRO A 454 21.91 2.97 30.52
C PRO A 454 20.88 2.90 29.37
N ALA A 455 19.76 2.26 29.62
CA ALA A 455 18.65 2.22 28.66
C ALA A 455 17.96 3.60 28.59
N CYS A 456 17.58 4.04 27.42
CA CYS A 456 16.80 5.25 27.24
C CYS A 456 15.32 4.93 27.41
N LYS A 457 14.63 5.57 28.37
CA LYS A 457 13.18 5.52 28.47
C LYS A 457 12.57 6.22 27.25
N ARG A 458 11.69 5.54 26.53
CA ARG A 458 11.06 6.01 25.31
C ARG A 458 9.55 5.93 25.47
N PHE A 459 8.85 6.94 24.92
CA PHE A 459 7.39 6.96 24.83
C PHE A 459 6.93 6.85 23.39
N ILE A 460 7.64 7.52 22.47
CA ILE A 460 7.22 7.65 21.06
C ILE A 460 8.31 7.13 20.14
N VAL A 461 7.90 6.38 19.12
CA VAL A 461 8.73 5.93 18.02
C VAL A 461 8.05 6.35 16.72
N ASN A 462 8.74 7.12 15.88
CA ASN A 462 8.16 7.57 14.59
C ASN A 462 8.56 6.65 13.44
N ASP A 463 9.83 6.24 13.37
CA ASP A 463 10.35 5.36 12.34
C ASP A 463 11.41 4.42 12.91
N ALA A 464 11.16 3.13 12.78
CA ALA A 464 12.10 2.10 13.18
C ALA A 464 11.87 0.83 12.34
N THR A 465 12.94 0.08 12.08
CA THR A 465 12.78 -1.30 11.59
C THR A 465 12.23 -2.17 12.71
N VAL A 466 11.66 -3.33 12.37
CA VAL A 466 11.11 -4.26 13.36
C VAL A 466 12.16 -4.71 14.36
N GLU A 467 13.41 -4.90 13.91
CA GLU A 467 14.54 -5.25 14.77
C GLU A 467 14.82 -4.15 15.81
N LYS A 468 14.86 -2.89 15.35
CA LYS A 468 15.11 -1.76 16.28
C LYS A 468 13.91 -1.53 17.19
N LEU A 469 12.69 -1.73 16.70
CA LEU A 469 11.50 -1.65 17.53
C LEU A 469 11.50 -2.75 18.60
N GLY A 470 11.96 -3.96 18.26
CA GLY A 470 12.16 -5.04 19.22
C GLY A 470 13.16 -4.71 20.32
N GLU A 471 14.31 -4.13 19.98
CA GLU A 471 15.29 -3.63 20.96
C GLU A 471 14.68 -2.56 21.88
N LEU A 472 13.88 -1.64 21.30
CA LEU A 472 13.22 -0.58 22.07
C LEU A 472 12.16 -1.14 23.02
N LEU A 473 11.36 -2.11 22.58
CA LEU A 473 10.37 -2.79 23.45
C LEU A 473 11.04 -3.59 24.56
N GLY A 474 12.16 -4.24 24.29
CA GLY A 474 12.97 -4.92 25.31
C GLY A 474 13.49 -3.96 26.37
N SER A 475 13.87 -2.74 25.98
CA SER A 475 14.35 -1.70 26.88
C SER A 475 13.22 -0.90 27.55
N ASN A 476 12.00 -0.95 27.01
CA ASN A 476 10.81 -0.25 27.47
C ASN A 476 9.64 -1.23 27.64
N PRO A 477 9.70 -2.13 28.62
CA PRO A 477 8.78 -3.24 28.75
C PRO A 477 7.35 -2.84 29.13
N MET A 478 7.14 -1.59 29.58
CA MET A 478 5.80 -1.07 29.85
C MET A 478 5.05 -0.67 28.58
N GLY A 479 5.74 -0.60 27.43
CA GLY A 479 5.18 -0.28 26.14
C GLY A 479 5.64 1.07 25.59
N VAL A 480 5.44 1.23 24.27
CA VAL A 480 5.73 2.48 23.54
C VAL A 480 4.62 2.75 22.52
N LEU A 481 4.54 3.99 22.05
CA LEU A 481 3.66 4.43 20.97
C LEU A 481 4.41 4.49 19.65
N LEU A 482 3.95 3.76 18.64
CA LEU A 482 4.34 4.02 17.25
C LEU A 482 3.42 5.11 16.68
N PHE A 483 3.99 6.29 16.43
CA PHE A 483 3.27 7.40 15.84
C PHE A 483 3.66 7.58 14.36
N ARG A 484 2.68 7.53 13.48
CA ARG A 484 2.84 7.73 12.03
C ARG A 484 1.97 8.87 11.56
N ASP A 485 2.57 9.96 11.10
CA ASP A 485 1.81 11.08 10.53
C ASP A 485 0.92 10.61 9.36
N GLU A 486 1.44 9.72 8.50
CA GLU A 486 0.71 9.09 7.39
C GLU A 486 0.90 7.56 7.46
N LEU A 487 -0.19 6.83 7.75
CA LEU A 487 -0.19 5.36 7.84
C LEU A 487 0.07 4.67 6.49
N THR A 488 -0.21 5.33 5.36
CA THR A 488 -0.03 4.74 4.02
C THR A 488 1.41 4.27 3.78
N GLY A 489 2.41 5.04 4.23
CA GLY A 489 3.82 4.67 4.08
C GLY A 489 4.19 3.42 4.88
N TRP A 490 3.65 3.29 6.08
CA TRP A 490 3.83 2.12 6.94
C TRP A 490 3.12 0.89 6.36
N LEU A 491 1.85 1.00 5.96
CA LEU A 491 1.10 -0.08 5.31
C LEU A 491 1.81 -0.59 4.05
N ASN A 492 2.24 0.32 3.15
CA ASN A 492 2.99 -0.04 1.94
C ASN A 492 4.31 -0.78 2.25
N THR A 493 4.91 -0.54 3.41
CA THR A 493 6.12 -1.25 3.81
C THR A 493 5.79 -2.68 4.22
N LEU A 494 4.67 -2.89 4.91
CA LEU A 494 4.20 -4.21 5.33
C LEU A 494 3.72 -5.09 4.17
N ASP A 495 3.31 -4.49 3.06
CA ASP A 495 2.84 -5.20 1.87
C ASP A 495 3.97 -5.72 0.98
N LYS A 496 5.22 -5.38 1.29
CA LYS A 496 6.36 -5.90 0.54
C LYS A 496 6.57 -7.39 0.82
N PRO A 497 6.81 -8.22 -0.21
CA PRO A 497 6.95 -9.67 -0.04
C PRO A 497 8.08 -10.09 0.92
N ASP A 498 9.15 -9.29 1.00
CA ASP A 498 10.29 -9.49 1.90
C ASP A 498 10.04 -9.04 3.34
N ARG A 499 8.83 -8.51 3.65
CA ARG A 499 8.42 -7.96 4.94
C ARG A 499 7.22 -8.66 5.58
N ALA A 500 6.89 -9.86 5.14
CA ALA A 500 5.76 -10.63 5.70
C ALA A 500 5.95 -10.93 7.20
N SER A 501 7.19 -11.16 7.64
CA SER A 501 7.52 -11.34 9.07
C SER A 501 7.28 -10.08 9.91
N ASP A 502 7.47 -8.89 9.30
CA ASP A 502 7.26 -7.62 9.99
C ASP A 502 5.77 -7.45 10.34
N ARG A 503 4.89 -7.86 9.42
CA ARG A 503 3.44 -7.82 9.63
C ARG A 503 3.01 -8.71 10.81
N ALA A 504 3.53 -9.93 10.90
CA ALA A 504 3.28 -10.85 12.01
C ALA A 504 3.73 -10.27 13.35
N PHE A 505 4.88 -9.60 13.40
CA PHE A 505 5.36 -8.90 14.59
C PHE A 505 4.37 -7.85 15.09
N TYR A 506 3.86 -6.97 14.20
CA TYR A 506 2.88 -5.95 14.59
C TYR A 506 1.58 -6.56 15.09
N LEU A 507 1.09 -7.64 14.44
CA LEU A 507 -0.12 -8.34 14.87
C LEU A 507 0.03 -8.91 16.30
N GLU A 508 1.20 -9.44 16.65
CA GLU A 508 1.50 -9.95 17.99
C GLU A 508 1.56 -8.82 19.04
N CYS A 509 2.14 -7.68 18.68
CA CYS A 509 2.24 -6.52 19.57
C CYS A 509 0.89 -5.92 19.97
N TRP A 510 -0.19 -6.19 19.23
CA TRP A 510 -1.48 -5.56 19.45
C TRP A 510 -2.13 -5.93 20.80
N SER A 511 -2.01 -7.18 21.24
CA SER A 511 -2.60 -7.63 22.50
C SER A 511 -1.93 -7.01 23.74
N GLY A 512 -0.70 -6.53 23.61
CA GLY A 512 0.13 -6.07 24.70
C GLY A 512 0.59 -7.17 25.67
N THR A 513 0.24 -8.43 25.40
CA THR A 513 0.58 -9.61 26.22
C THR A 513 1.41 -10.64 25.47
N GLY A 514 1.52 -10.50 24.14
CA GLY A 514 2.26 -11.42 23.30
C GLY A 514 3.77 -11.37 23.53
N SER A 515 4.45 -12.51 23.44
CA SER A 515 5.91 -12.60 23.44
C SER A 515 6.42 -12.75 22.01
N PHE A 516 7.55 -12.13 21.73
CA PHE A 516 8.16 -12.26 20.40
C PHE A 516 9.65 -12.58 20.53
N THR A 517 10.10 -13.61 19.81
CA THR A 517 11.50 -14.00 19.76
C THR A 517 12.00 -13.91 18.35
N TYR A 518 13.15 -13.29 18.14
CA TYR A 518 13.82 -13.30 16.85
C TYR A 518 15.30 -13.63 16.98
N ASP A 519 15.76 -14.44 16.04
CA ASP A 519 17.13 -14.88 15.91
C ASP A 519 17.81 -14.17 14.75
N ARG A 520 18.96 -13.56 14.97
CA ARG A 520 19.72 -12.88 13.92
C ARG A 520 21.17 -13.32 13.92
N ILE A 521 21.69 -13.64 12.76
CA ILE A 521 23.11 -13.95 12.55
C ILE A 521 23.92 -12.70 12.94
N GLY A 522 24.77 -12.81 13.98
CA GLY A 522 25.65 -11.75 14.46
C GLY A 522 25.13 -10.91 15.62
N ARG A 523 23.84 -10.98 16.02
CA ARG A 523 23.28 -10.30 17.20
C ARG A 523 22.69 -11.25 18.24
N GLY A 524 22.67 -12.55 17.95
CA GLY A 524 22.10 -13.57 18.84
C GLY A 524 20.57 -13.58 18.88
N THR A 525 20.02 -14.34 19.82
CA THR A 525 18.60 -14.44 20.10
C THR A 525 18.16 -13.29 21.00
N GLN A 526 17.13 -12.56 20.58
CA GLN A 526 16.46 -11.56 21.40
C GLN A 526 15.02 -12.01 21.66
N ARG A 527 14.62 -12.04 22.91
CA ARG A 527 13.27 -12.36 23.34
C ARG A 527 12.64 -11.15 24.03
N ILE A 528 11.49 -10.75 23.51
CA ILE A 528 10.61 -9.74 24.13
C ILE A 528 9.52 -10.53 24.85
N GLU A 529 9.50 -10.49 26.15
CA GLU A 529 8.52 -11.27 26.93
C GLU A 529 7.10 -10.73 26.79
N SER A 530 6.97 -9.42 26.57
CA SER A 530 5.68 -8.77 26.41
C SER A 530 5.80 -7.58 25.47
N ALA A 531 5.39 -7.79 24.23
CA ALA A 531 5.42 -6.75 23.22
C ALA A 531 4.17 -5.86 23.32
N THR A 532 4.29 -4.69 23.95
CA THR A 532 3.21 -3.73 24.11
C THR A 532 3.47 -2.51 23.22
N LEU A 533 2.70 -2.40 22.15
CA LEU A 533 2.86 -1.35 21.16
C LEU A 533 1.52 -0.69 20.87
N SER A 534 1.30 0.51 21.42
CA SER A 534 0.22 1.37 20.95
C SER A 534 0.56 1.95 19.57
N LEU A 535 -0.43 2.21 18.76
CA LEU A 535 -0.23 2.77 17.41
C LEU A 535 -1.23 3.90 17.14
N MET A 536 -0.73 5.01 16.57
CA MET A 536 -1.58 6.13 16.16
C MET A 536 -1.08 6.74 14.86
N GLY A 537 -2.01 7.07 13.94
CA GLY A 537 -1.62 7.82 12.76
C GLY A 537 -2.80 8.33 11.94
N GLY A 538 -2.46 9.15 10.95
CA GLY A 538 -3.42 9.69 10.00
C GLY A 538 -3.49 8.87 8.72
N ILE A 539 -4.66 8.84 8.07
CA ILE A 539 -4.81 8.28 6.72
C ILE A 539 -5.89 9.01 5.94
N GLN A 540 -5.69 9.11 4.63
CA GLN A 540 -6.70 9.68 3.74
C GLN A 540 -7.68 8.58 3.29
N PRO A 541 -9.00 8.87 3.17
CA PRO A 541 -10.00 7.88 2.75
C PRO A 541 -9.62 7.19 1.43
N GLY A 542 -9.18 7.95 0.43
CA GLY A 542 -8.77 7.41 -0.86
C GLY A 542 -7.53 6.49 -0.82
N LYS A 543 -6.73 6.58 0.24
CA LYS A 543 -5.58 5.70 0.48
C LYS A 543 -5.94 4.45 1.27
N LEU A 544 -7.02 4.52 2.07
CA LEU A 544 -7.52 3.40 2.85
C LEU A 544 -8.39 2.44 2.01
N ILE A 545 -9.19 2.96 1.09
CA ILE A 545 -10.10 2.17 0.24
C ILE A 545 -9.42 0.97 -0.44
N PRO A 546 -8.23 1.08 -1.06
CA PRO A 546 -7.56 -0.07 -1.67
C PRO A 546 -7.31 -1.23 -0.69
N TYR A 547 -6.96 -0.93 0.57
CA TYR A 547 -6.75 -1.94 1.61
C TYR A 547 -8.05 -2.63 2.01
N LEU A 548 -9.12 -1.85 2.22
CA LEU A 548 -10.44 -2.39 2.53
C LEU A 548 -10.99 -3.26 1.38
N THR A 549 -10.72 -2.88 0.15
CA THR A 549 -11.15 -3.64 -1.05
C THR A 549 -10.34 -4.93 -1.20
N ALA A 550 -9.01 -4.87 -0.99
CA ALA A 550 -8.15 -6.05 -1.07
C ALA A 550 -8.53 -7.13 -0.05
N GLN A 551 -8.93 -6.73 1.16
CA GLN A 551 -9.43 -7.66 2.19
C GLN A 551 -10.69 -8.40 1.74
N LYS A 552 -11.61 -7.76 1.04
CA LYS A 552 -12.80 -8.42 0.47
C LYS A 552 -12.45 -9.48 -0.57
N GLU A 553 -11.32 -9.33 -1.24
CA GLU A 553 -10.80 -10.27 -2.21
C GLU A 553 -9.95 -11.38 -1.57
N GLY A 554 -9.88 -11.42 -0.23
CA GLY A 554 -9.07 -12.39 0.53
C GLY A 554 -7.57 -12.08 0.51
N LYS A 555 -7.16 -10.88 0.08
CA LYS A 555 -5.77 -10.43 0.11
C LYS A 555 -5.54 -9.57 1.34
N GLY A 556 -4.62 -10.00 2.21
CA GLY A 556 -4.32 -9.28 3.44
C GLY A 556 -5.44 -9.34 4.49
N ASP A 557 -6.25 -10.39 4.48
CA ASP A 557 -7.29 -10.68 5.48
C ASP A 557 -6.67 -11.35 6.71
N ASP A 558 -5.78 -10.60 7.39
CA ASP A 558 -5.09 -11.03 8.62
C ASP A 558 -5.55 -10.25 9.87
N GLY A 559 -6.54 -9.41 9.70
CA GLY A 559 -7.12 -8.60 10.77
C GLY A 559 -6.28 -7.40 11.18
N LEU A 560 -5.33 -6.93 10.35
CA LEU A 560 -4.48 -5.76 10.67
C LEU A 560 -5.31 -4.47 10.76
N ILE A 561 -6.16 -4.20 9.78
CA ILE A 561 -6.99 -2.99 9.76
C ILE A 561 -8.03 -3.01 10.89
N GLU A 562 -8.59 -4.17 11.19
CA GLU A 562 -9.57 -4.37 12.26
C GLU A 562 -9.02 -4.15 13.66
N ARG A 563 -7.69 -4.11 13.80
CA ARG A 563 -6.99 -3.79 15.06
C ARG A 563 -6.95 -2.30 15.37
N PHE A 564 -7.22 -1.44 14.38
CA PHE A 564 -7.40 0.00 14.62
C PHE A 564 -8.77 0.27 15.23
N GLN A 565 -8.95 -0.15 16.47
CA GLN A 565 -10.23 -0.06 17.19
C GLN A 565 -10.71 1.39 17.37
N LEU A 566 -9.79 2.36 17.48
CA LEU A 566 -10.07 3.78 17.58
C LEU A 566 -9.96 4.47 16.21
N MET A 567 -10.59 3.93 15.18
CA MET A 567 -10.65 4.62 13.89
C MET A 567 -11.80 5.62 13.89
N VAL A 568 -11.50 6.88 13.51
CA VAL A 568 -12.51 7.94 13.41
C VAL A 568 -12.48 8.60 12.05
N TYR A 569 -13.65 8.81 11.49
CA TYR A 569 -13.88 9.55 10.25
C TYR A 569 -15.07 10.51 10.45
N PRO A 570 -14.85 11.65 11.12
CA PRO A 570 -15.91 12.59 11.45
C PRO A 570 -16.41 13.38 10.24
N ASP A 571 -17.58 14.02 10.39
CA ASP A 571 -18.06 15.01 9.46
C ASP A 571 -17.23 16.30 9.56
N PRO A 572 -17.04 17.03 8.46
CA PRO A 572 -16.37 18.32 8.50
C PRO A 572 -17.11 19.30 9.42
N GLN A 573 -16.38 19.91 10.33
CA GLN A 573 -16.94 20.96 11.17
C GLN A 573 -17.01 22.31 10.42
N PRO A 574 -18.01 23.16 10.72
CA PRO A 574 -18.06 24.51 10.17
C PRO A 574 -16.83 25.31 10.58
N TYR A 575 -16.22 26.00 9.62
CA TYR A 575 -15.10 26.89 9.91
C TYR A 575 -15.52 28.00 10.86
N LYS A 576 -14.69 28.24 11.87
CA LYS A 576 -14.79 29.37 12.79
C LYS A 576 -13.39 29.89 13.07
N HIS A 577 -13.12 31.13 12.70
CA HIS A 577 -11.83 31.73 13.07
C HIS A 577 -11.71 31.87 14.58
N VAL A 578 -10.66 31.33 15.16
CA VAL A 578 -10.38 31.37 16.60
C VAL A 578 -8.93 31.78 16.83
N ASP A 579 -8.75 33.01 17.34
CA ASP A 579 -7.44 33.54 17.75
C ASP A 579 -7.51 33.90 19.24
N ARG A 580 -7.14 32.97 20.08
CA ARG A 580 -7.07 33.11 21.53
C ARG A 580 -5.95 32.26 22.12
N PRO A 581 -5.41 32.66 23.30
CA PRO A 581 -4.41 31.85 23.98
C PRO A 581 -4.97 30.49 24.41
N PRO A 582 -4.08 29.47 24.58
CA PRO A 582 -4.45 28.18 25.14
C PRO A 582 -5.05 28.31 26.55
N ASN A 583 -5.97 27.41 26.88
CA ASN A 583 -6.46 27.27 28.25
C ASN A 583 -5.35 26.66 29.12
N ALA A 584 -4.62 27.56 29.80
CA ALA A 584 -3.46 27.16 30.62
C ALA A 584 -3.84 26.22 31.78
N GLN A 585 -5.07 26.33 32.32
CA GLN A 585 -5.52 25.44 33.39
C GLN A 585 -5.80 24.04 32.87
N ALA A 586 -6.47 23.94 31.71
CA ALA A 586 -6.74 22.65 31.03
C ALA A 586 -5.41 21.94 30.68
N LEU A 587 -4.45 22.68 30.14
CA LEU A 587 -3.11 22.14 29.86
C LEU A 587 -2.39 21.64 31.11
N ARG A 588 -2.39 22.42 32.20
CA ARG A 588 -1.78 21.99 33.47
C ARG A 588 -2.44 20.75 34.04
N ASN A 589 -3.78 20.68 34.01
CA ASN A 589 -4.51 19.51 34.47
C ASN A 589 -4.15 18.28 33.62
N ALA A 590 -4.14 18.41 32.32
CA ALA A 590 -3.75 17.32 31.42
C ALA A 590 -2.31 16.87 31.69
N THR A 591 -1.35 17.79 31.77
CA THR A 591 0.06 17.46 32.04
C THR A 591 0.22 16.75 33.39
N SER A 592 -0.52 17.17 34.44
CA SER A 592 -0.51 16.50 35.73
C SER A 592 -1.02 15.07 35.69
N ILE A 593 -2.07 14.80 34.90
CA ILE A 593 -2.57 13.43 34.69
C ILE A 593 -1.55 12.59 33.96
N PHE A 594 -0.95 13.13 32.88
CA PHE A 594 0.10 12.43 32.14
C PHE A 594 1.27 12.08 33.06
N ALA A 595 1.73 13.00 33.91
CA ALA A 595 2.79 12.76 34.91
C ALA A 595 2.39 11.69 35.92
N MET A 596 1.19 11.77 36.49
CA MET A 596 0.66 10.76 37.42
C MET A 596 0.65 9.36 36.80
N LEU A 597 0.23 9.21 35.54
CA LEU A 597 0.21 7.93 34.85
C LEU A 597 1.63 7.43 34.52
N ASP A 598 2.56 8.34 34.25
CA ASP A 598 3.96 7.96 34.03
C ASP A 598 4.63 7.48 35.33
N ASP A 599 4.31 8.08 36.45
CA ASP A 599 4.84 7.74 37.78
C ASP A 599 4.23 6.46 38.39
N LEU A 600 3.22 5.85 37.74
CA LEU A 600 2.65 4.59 38.21
C LEU A 600 3.73 3.50 38.31
N PRO A 601 3.77 2.77 39.44
CA PRO A 601 4.68 1.64 39.55
C PRO A 601 4.34 0.55 38.52
N GLY A 602 5.35 0.01 37.86
CA GLY A 602 5.20 -1.03 36.85
C GLY A 602 6.24 -2.12 37.04
N GLU A 603 5.76 -3.34 37.22
CA GLU A 603 6.56 -4.56 37.17
C GLU A 603 6.12 -5.39 35.98
N LEU A 604 7.07 -5.83 35.13
CA LEU A 604 6.78 -6.51 33.87
C LEU A 604 5.86 -7.73 34.05
N ASN A 605 6.12 -8.54 35.08
CA ASN A 605 5.43 -9.80 35.34
C ASN A 605 4.36 -9.70 36.45
N ASN A 606 4.13 -8.51 36.99
CA ASN A 606 3.19 -8.31 38.09
C ASN A 606 2.45 -6.97 37.94
N PRO A 607 1.63 -6.80 36.88
CA PRO A 607 0.85 -5.59 36.71
C PRO A 607 -0.20 -5.45 37.82
N THR A 608 -0.55 -4.22 38.17
CA THR A 608 -1.70 -3.96 39.05
C THR A 608 -2.99 -4.37 38.29
N ILE A 609 -3.69 -5.38 38.82
CA ILE A 609 -4.88 -5.94 38.16
C ILE A 609 -6.15 -5.33 38.76
N LEU A 610 -6.91 -4.63 37.94
CA LEU A 610 -8.21 -4.07 38.30
C LEU A 610 -9.35 -5.01 37.90
N LYS A 611 -10.53 -4.80 38.51
CA LYS A 611 -11.78 -5.48 38.20
C LYS A 611 -12.90 -4.48 38.09
N PHE A 612 -14.00 -4.86 37.49
CA PHE A 612 -15.23 -4.06 37.53
C PHE A 612 -15.91 -4.14 38.90
N SER A 613 -16.45 -3.02 39.36
CA SER A 613 -17.40 -3.02 40.47
C SER A 613 -18.61 -3.92 40.13
N PRO A 614 -19.38 -4.41 41.10
CA PRO A 614 -20.52 -5.27 40.84
C PRO A 614 -21.55 -4.70 39.84
N GLU A 615 -21.73 -3.37 39.83
CA GLU A 615 -22.61 -2.67 38.90
C GLU A 615 -22.03 -2.56 37.50
N ALA A 616 -20.78 -2.15 37.40
CA ALA A 616 -20.07 -2.08 36.13
C ALA A 616 -19.92 -3.47 35.49
N GLN A 617 -19.72 -4.52 36.32
CA GLN A 617 -19.66 -5.90 35.83
C GLN A 617 -20.98 -6.35 35.19
N ARG A 618 -22.16 -6.03 35.80
CA ARG A 618 -23.43 -6.34 35.20
C ARG A 618 -23.62 -5.64 33.86
N MET A 619 -23.26 -4.37 33.77
CA MET A 619 -23.30 -3.61 32.52
C MET A 619 -22.40 -4.23 31.46
N PHE A 620 -21.14 -4.50 31.78
CA PHE A 620 -20.20 -5.15 30.87
C PHE A 620 -20.74 -6.49 30.36
N ASN A 621 -21.27 -7.33 31.25
CA ASN A 621 -21.82 -8.64 30.86
C ASN A 621 -22.97 -8.48 29.87
N THR A 622 -23.89 -7.54 30.11
CA THR A 622 -25.02 -7.27 29.20
C THR A 622 -24.52 -6.78 27.83
N TRP A 623 -23.61 -5.84 27.82
CA TRP A 623 -23.00 -5.35 26.60
C TRP A 623 -22.23 -6.45 25.87
N TYR A 624 -21.44 -7.25 26.59
CA TYR A 624 -20.67 -8.36 26.03
C TYR A 624 -21.57 -9.39 25.34
N ASP A 625 -22.65 -9.79 25.98
CA ASP A 625 -23.63 -10.73 25.41
C ASP A 625 -24.27 -10.16 24.12
N ASN A 626 -24.62 -8.88 24.13
CA ASN A 626 -25.19 -8.22 22.96
C ASN A 626 -24.18 -8.13 21.80
N ASN A 627 -22.94 -7.76 22.11
CA ASN A 627 -21.86 -7.73 21.11
C ASN A 627 -21.60 -9.12 20.51
N GLN A 628 -21.56 -10.17 21.35
CA GLN A 628 -21.36 -11.55 20.90
C GLN A 628 -22.53 -12.06 20.02
N LYS A 629 -23.76 -11.67 20.34
CA LYS A 629 -24.95 -11.97 19.50
C LYS A 629 -24.86 -11.24 18.17
N LEU A 630 -24.48 -9.96 18.18
CA LEU A 630 -24.34 -9.16 16.97
C LEU A 630 -23.26 -9.73 16.04
N VAL A 631 -22.07 -10.01 16.55
CA VAL A 631 -20.94 -10.56 15.79
C VAL A 631 -21.29 -11.92 15.18
N ARG A 632 -22.10 -12.75 15.85
CA ARG A 632 -22.51 -14.07 15.35
C ARG A 632 -23.82 -14.08 14.56
N SER A 633 -24.42 -12.93 14.30
CA SER A 633 -25.73 -12.84 13.65
C SER A 633 -25.74 -13.03 12.15
N ALA A 634 -24.59 -13.12 11.50
CA ALA A 634 -24.41 -13.12 10.04
C ALA A 634 -25.05 -11.89 9.32
N THR A 635 -25.34 -10.82 10.07
CA THR A 635 -25.90 -9.58 9.51
C THR A 635 -24.82 -8.54 9.17
N LEU A 636 -23.60 -8.79 9.59
CA LEU A 636 -22.44 -7.92 9.37
C LEU A 636 -21.63 -8.39 8.16
N THR A 637 -20.91 -7.47 7.53
CA THR A 637 -19.85 -7.86 6.59
C THR A 637 -18.70 -8.52 7.36
N PRO A 638 -17.95 -9.47 6.77
CA PRO A 638 -16.86 -10.18 7.47
C PRO A 638 -15.84 -9.24 8.13
N GLN A 639 -15.50 -8.13 7.47
CA GLN A 639 -14.56 -7.14 8.00
C GLN A 639 -15.13 -6.40 9.22
N LEU A 640 -16.38 -5.98 9.15
CA LEU A 640 -17.04 -5.31 10.28
C LEU A 640 -17.27 -6.27 11.44
N GLU A 641 -17.62 -7.53 11.17
CA GLU A 641 -17.70 -8.61 12.16
C GLU A 641 -16.36 -8.78 12.89
N SER A 642 -15.27 -8.95 12.12
CA SER A 642 -13.91 -9.09 12.67
C SER A 642 -13.48 -7.86 13.49
N HIS A 643 -13.89 -6.65 13.07
CA HIS A 643 -13.60 -5.41 13.78
C HIS A 643 -14.35 -5.35 15.12
N LEU A 644 -15.69 -5.56 15.11
CA LEU A 644 -16.51 -5.50 16.32
C LEU A 644 -16.23 -6.66 17.28
N ALA A 645 -15.76 -7.81 16.77
CA ALA A 645 -15.29 -8.91 17.61
C ALA A 645 -14.11 -8.48 18.53
N LYS A 646 -13.29 -7.52 18.08
CA LYS A 646 -12.18 -6.99 18.88
C LYS A 646 -12.60 -6.00 19.96
N TYR A 647 -13.84 -5.51 19.93
CA TYR A 647 -14.35 -4.57 20.94
C TYR A 647 -14.47 -5.20 22.33
N VAL A 648 -14.44 -6.52 22.42
CA VAL A 648 -14.42 -7.22 23.72
C VAL A 648 -13.22 -6.83 24.58
N SER A 649 -12.08 -6.48 23.97
CA SER A 649 -10.91 -5.92 24.67
C SER A 649 -10.95 -4.39 24.74
N LEU A 650 -11.60 -3.73 23.78
CA LEU A 650 -11.67 -2.27 23.73
C LEU A 650 -12.49 -1.70 24.90
N PHE A 651 -13.69 -2.24 25.14
CA PHE A 651 -14.53 -1.76 26.26
C PHE A 651 -13.79 -1.75 27.60
N PRO A 652 -13.21 -2.88 28.08
CA PRO A 652 -12.48 -2.89 29.34
C PRO A 652 -11.23 -2.01 29.32
N SER A 653 -10.55 -1.87 28.19
CA SER A 653 -9.40 -0.97 28.05
C SER A 653 -9.81 0.49 28.24
N LEU A 654 -10.89 0.93 27.59
CA LEU A 654 -11.42 2.29 27.73
C LEU A 654 -11.91 2.56 29.17
N ALA A 655 -12.63 1.61 29.76
CA ALA A 655 -13.12 1.74 31.13
C ALA A 655 -11.98 1.87 32.12
N LEU A 656 -10.90 1.09 31.95
CA LEU A 656 -9.71 1.17 32.79
C LEU A 656 -9.00 2.53 32.63
N ILE A 657 -8.78 3.00 31.39
CA ILE A 657 -8.13 4.29 31.13
C ILE A 657 -8.92 5.43 31.75
N ILE A 658 -10.25 5.46 31.54
CA ILE A 658 -11.12 6.50 32.08
C ILE A 658 -11.12 6.46 33.60
N HIS A 659 -11.17 5.28 34.21
CA HIS A 659 -11.11 5.11 35.65
C HIS A 659 -9.78 5.60 36.24
N ALA A 660 -8.66 5.23 35.63
CA ALA A 660 -7.31 5.66 36.08
C ALA A 660 -7.14 7.18 36.00
N VAL A 661 -7.82 7.85 35.07
CA VAL A 661 -7.75 9.31 34.87
C VAL A 661 -8.70 10.07 35.81
N ASP A 662 -9.95 9.61 35.93
CA ASP A 662 -11.02 10.35 36.60
C ASP A 662 -11.16 10.03 38.10
N SER A 663 -10.67 8.88 38.54
CA SER A 663 -10.85 8.41 39.93
C SER A 663 -9.52 8.18 40.62
N SER A 664 -8.97 7.00 40.45
CA SER A 664 -7.69 6.60 41.03
C SER A 664 -7.14 5.45 40.19
N PRO A 665 -5.84 5.34 40.01
CA PRO A 665 -5.24 4.23 39.32
C PRO A 665 -5.38 2.86 40.03
N GLY A 666 -6.10 2.79 41.14
CA GLY A 666 -6.38 1.57 41.92
C GLY A 666 -7.86 1.39 42.23
N GLY A 667 -8.22 0.25 42.83
CA GLY A 667 -9.60 -0.10 43.19
C GLY A 667 -10.43 -0.67 42.01
N ASP A 668 -11.72 -0.85 42.30
CA ASP A 668 -12.65 -1.40 41.28
C ASP A 668 -13.11 -0.32 40.29
N ILE A 669 -13.15 -0.67 39.02
CA ILE A 669 -13.65 0.23 37.96
C ILE A 669 -15.13 0.46 38.11
N GLY A 670 -15.51 1.71 38.37
CA GLY A 670 -16.89 2.12 38.68
C GLY A 670 -17.80 2.17 37.47
N ILE A 671 -19.10 2.31 37.76
CA ILE A 671 -20.15 2.36 36.76
C ILE A 671 -20.01 3.56 35.80
N ASP A 672 -19.53 4.71 36.30
CA ASP A 672 -19.36 5.91 35.45
C ASP A 672 -18.31 5.70 34.36
N SER A 673 -17.19 5.07 34.69
CA SER A 673 -16.16 4.72 33.71
C SER A 673 -16.66 3.68 32.70
N ALA A 674 -17.48 2.73 33.16
CA ALA A 674 -18.12 1.74 32.28
C ALA A 674 -19.15 2.39 31.36
N ASN A 675 -19.95 3.34 31.82
CA ASN A 675 -20.92 4.10 31.01
C ASN A 675 -20.20 4.90 29.89
N LYS A 676 -19.11 5.58 30.25
CA LYS A 676 -18.29 6.31 29.26
C LYS A 676 -17.67 5.35 28.23
N ALA A 677 -17.18 4.19 28.66
CA ALA A 677 -16.63 3.18 27.77
C ALA A 677 -17.69 2.61 26.80
N LEU A 678 -18.92 2.41 27.27
CA LEU A 678 -20.04 2.03 26.43
C LEU A 678 -20.34 3.08 25.36
N ALA A 679 -20.43 4.35 25.75
CA ALA A 679 -20.64 5.47 24.83
C ALA A 679 -19.53 5.55 23.78
N TRP A 680 -18.27 5.35 24.17
CA TRP A 680 -17.15 5.23 23.25
C TRP A 680 -17.31 4.07 22.25
N CYS A 681 -17.69 2.88 22.71
CA CYS A 681 -17.88 1.73 21.82
C CYS A 681 -18.97 2.00 20.77
N GLU A 682 -20.09 2.57 21.18
CA GLU A 682 -21.18 2.94 20.26
C GLU A 682 -20.79 4.05 19.27
N TYR A 683 -20.04 5.04 19.75
CA TYR A 683 -19.49 6.10 18.91
C TYR A 683 -18.54 5.53 17.86
N LEU A 684 -17.55 4.74 18.28
CA LEU A 684 -16.55 4.13 17.39
C LEU A 684 -17.18 3.12 16.41
N GLU A 685 -18.21 2.38 16.82
CA GLU A 685 -18.95 1.49 15.91
C GLU A 685 -19.56 2.30 14.75
N SER A 686 -20.14 3.49 15.01
CA SER A 686 -20.69 4.32 13.94
C SER A 686 -19.63 4.75 12.92
N HIS A 687 -18.42 5.07 13.38
CA HIS A 687 -17.28 5.39 12.52
C HIS A 687 -16.77 4.16 11.76
N ALA A 688 -16.65 3.01 12.40
CA ALA A 688 -16.26 1.77 11.77
C ALA A 688 -17.21 1.41 10.62
N ARG A 689 -18.53 1.49 10.84
CA ARG A 689 -19.56 1.28 9.80
C ARG A 689 -19.35 2.22 8.61
N ARG A 690 -19.12 3.52 8.86
CA ARG A 690 -18.81 4.50 7.81
C ARG A 690 -17.54 4.13 7.04
N VAL A 691 -16.49 3.71 7.72
CA VAL A 691 -15.19 3.40 7.11
C VAL A 691 -15.28 2.17 6.23
N TYR A 692 -15.85 1.08 6.74
CA TYR A 692 -16.00 -0.15 5.94
C TYR A 692 -16.96 0.04 4.76
N ALA A 693 -18.00 0.87 4.90
CA ALA A 693 -18.89 1.22 3.80
C ALA A 693 -18.21 1.96 2.64
N LEU A 694 -17.02 2.53 2.84
CA LEU A 694 -16.25 3.13 1.73
C LEU A 694 -15.88 2.11 0.64
N ALA A 695 -15.70 0.84 1.02
CA ALA A 695 -15.42 -0.25 0.10
C ALA A 695 -16.70 -0.97 -0.38
N ASP A 696 -17.83 -0.78 0.29
CA ASP A 696 -19.10 -1.48 0.03
C ASP A 696 -20.11 -0.67 -0.78
N GLY A 697 -19.92 0.63 -0.89
CA GLY A 697 -20.98 1.50 -1.38
C GLY A 697 -21.25 1.39 -2.88
N PRO A 698 -22.53 1.58 -3.29
CA PRO A 698 -22.96 1.68 -4.70
C PRO A 698 -22.15 2.69 -5.52
N ILE A 699 -21.56 3.68 -4.86
CA ILE A 699 -20.70 4.69 -5.48
C ILE A 699 -19.33 4.15 -5.86
N GLY A 700 -18.78 3.19 -5.13
CA GLY A 700 -17.55 2.48 -5.53
C GLY A 700 -17.75 1.76 -6.86
N SER A 701 -18.84 1.00 -6.97
CA SER A 701 -19.27 0.31 -8.18
C SER A 701 -19.64 1.31 -9.30
N ALA A 702 -20.34 2.40 -8.98
CA ALA A 702 -20.67 3.45 -9.94
C ALA A 702 -19.43 4.16 -10.50
N LYS A 703 -18.45 4.50 -9.67
CA LYS A 703 -17.16 5.07 -10.12
C LYS A 703 -16.33 4.07 -10.94
N ALA A 704 -16.38 2.78 -10.60
CA ALA A 704 -15.74 1.75 -11.39
C ALA A 704 -16.37 1.62 -12.79
N LEU A 705 -17.69 1.79 -12.88
CA LEU A 705 -18.42 1.77 -14.16
C LEU A 705 -18.24 3.09 -14.92
N GLU A 706 -18.28 4.25 -14.26
CA GLU A 706 -18.05 5.57 -14.87
C GLU A 706 -16.74 5.59 -15.66
N LYS A 707 -15.64 5.15 -15.08
CA LYS A 707 -14.33 5.09 -15.73
C LYS A 707 -14.29 4.21 -16.97
N ARG A 708 -15.27 3.33 -17.14
CA ARG A 708 -15.36 2.35 -18.22
C ARG A 708 -16.59 2.56 -19.12
N LEU A 709 -17.29 3.68 -18.97
CA LEU A 709 -18.44 3.99 -19.83
C LEU A 709 -18.05 4.07 -21.30
N ASN A 710 -16.81 4.48 -21.61
CA ASN A 710 -16.31 4.49 -22.98
C ASN A 710 -16.09 3.09 -23.55
N ASP A 711 -15.94 2.08 -22.71
CA ASP A 711 -15.71 0.68 -23.13
C ASP A 711 -17.01 -0.07 -23.46
N VAL A 712 -18.18 0.49 -23.18
CA VAL A 712 -19.49 -0.10 -23.48
C VAL A 712 -20.17 0.63 -24.64
N PRO A 713 -21.00 -0.06 -25.47
CA PRO A 713 -21.72 0.59 -26.56
C PRO A 713 -22.73 1.64 -26.04
N ASN A 714 -23.29 2.46 -26.92
CA ASN A 714 -24.38 3.39 -26.60
C ASN A 714 -25.51 3.22 -27.62
N PRO A 715 -26.72 2.81 -27.22
CA PRO A 715 -27.10 2.35 -25.88
C PRO A 715 -26.55 0.97 -25.54
N PHE A 716 -26.63 0.58 -24.25
CA PHE A 716 -26.22 -0.74 -23.78
C PHE A 716 -27.24 -1.34 -22.79
N ARG A 717 -27.17 -2.65 -22.61
CA ARG A 717 -27.93 -3.41 -21.61
C ARG A 717 -27.00 -3.97 -20.54
N ILE A 718 -27.55 -4.34 -19.39
CA ILE A 718 -26.80 -4.87 -18.25
C ILE A 718 -25.86 -6.03 -18.62
N GLY A 719 -26.26 -6.89 -19.57
CA GLY A 719 -25.44 -8.00 -20.06
C GLY A 719 -24.10 -7.56 -20.68
N ALA A 720 -24.01 -6.33 -21.20
CA ALA A 720 -22.76 -5.79 -21.73
C ALA A 720 -21.70 -5.55 -20.63
N ILE A 721 -22.12 -5.48 -19.36
CA ILE A 721 -21.24 -5.28 -18.19
C ILE A 721 -21.03 -6.61 -17.49
N ASN A 722 -22.09 -7.38 -17.20
CA ASN A 722 -22.02 -8.65 -16.46
C ASN A 722 -21.03 -9.66 -17.07
N ASN A 723 -20.90 -9.67 -18.39
CA ASN A 723 -20.01 -10.60 -19.09
C ASN A 723 -18.52 -10.21 -19.05
N ARG A 724 -18.17 -9.05 -18.46
CA ARG A 724 -16.79 -8.53 -18.46
C ARG A 724 -16.03 -8.76 -17.18
N ASN A 725 -16.68 -9.21 -16.11
CA ASN A 725 -16.10 -9.47 -14.80
C ASN A 725 -15.18 -8.32 -14.31
N TRP A 726 -15.61 -7.08 -14.49
CA TRP A 726 -14.83 -5.94 -14.07
C TRP A 726 -14.77 -5.83 -12.55
N HIS A 727 -13.60 -5.50 -12.05
CA HIS A 727 -13.39 -5.25 -10.61
C HIS A 727 -14.38 -4.21 -10.07
N GLY A 728 -15.04 -4.53 -8.97
CA GLY A 728 -16.12 -3.71 -8.38
C GLY A 728 -17.48 -3.84 -9.08
N LEU A 729 -17.61 -4.74 -10.09
CA LEU A 729 -18.81 -5.01 -10.88
C LEU A 729 -18.92 -6.53 -11.17
N THR A 730 -18.60 -7.35 -10.19
CA THR A 730 -18.51 -8.81 -10.33
C THR A 730 -19.83 -9.52 -10.12
N THR A 731 -20.78 -8.88 -9.42
CA THR A 731 -22.12 -9.43 -9.20
C THR A 731 -23.19 -8.58 -9.91
N THR A 732 -24.28 -9.23 -10.29
CA THR A 732 -25.42 -8.55 -10.95
C THR A 732 -25.98 -7.42 -10.09
N ASP A 733 -26.01 -7.59 -8.75
CA ASP A 733 -26.51 -6.58 -7.81
C ASP A 733 -25.60 -5.34 -7.80
N GLN A 734 -24.27 -5.52 -7.76
CA GLN A 734 -23.31 -4.41 -7.87
C GLN A 734 -23.48 -3.63 -9.16
N VAL A 735 -23.73 -4.33 -10.30
CA VAL A 735 -23.97 -3.70 -11.59
C VAL A 735 -25.29 -2.93 -11.59
N HIS A 736 -26.36 -3.48 -11.01
CA HIS A 736 -27.65 -2.79 -10.89
C HIS A 736 -27.53 -1.53 -10.03
N GLU A 737 -26.88 -1.62 -8.88
CA GLU A 737 -26.63 -0.47 -8.01
C GLU A 737 -25.81 0.62 -8.70
N ALA A 738 -24.73 0.23 -9.41
CA ALA A 738 -23.91 1.15 -10.18
C ALA A 738 -24.71 1.87 -11.26
N LEU A 739 -25.51 1.14 -12.03
CA LEU A 739 -26.36 1.70 -13.07
C LEU A 739 -27.41 2.66 -12.52
N ASN A 740 -28.05 2.31 -11.41
CA ASN A 740 -29.02 3.18 -10.73
C ASN A 740 -28.36 4.48 -10.27
N LYS A 741 -27.20 4.40 -9.62
CA LYS A 741 -26.45 5.57 -9.16
C LYS A 741 -25.98 6.47 -10.32
N LEU A 742 -25.51 5.90 -11.41
CA LEU A 742 -25.15 6.64 -12.61
C LEU A 742 -26.36 7.34 -13.24
N CYS A 743 -27.54 6.71 -13.19
CA CYS A 743 -28.79 7.33 -13.64
C CYS A 743 -29.21 8.50 -12.72
N GLU A 744 -29.15 8.31 -11.39
CA GLU A 744 -29.49 9.36 -10.40
C GLU A 744 -28.58 10.59 -10.53
N HIS A 745 -27.33 10.40 -10.93
CA HIS A 745 -26.32 11.45 -11.08
C HIS A 745 -26.23 12.02 -12.51
N GLY A 746 -27.08 11.57 -13.45
CA GLY A 746 -27.16 12.11 -14.80
C GLY A 746 -26.10 11.61 -15.78
N TYR A 747 -25.29 10.60 -15.41
CA TYR A 747 -24.33 9.95 -16.32
C TYR A 747 -25.01 9.03 -17.33
N LEU A 748 -26.13 8.43 -16.91
CA LEU A 748 -26.93 7.53 -17.73
C LEU A 748 -28.40 7.93 -17.67
N LYS A 749 -29.13 7.58 -18.74
CA LYS A 749 -30.60 7.53 -18.75
C LYS A 749 -31.05 6.13 -19.09
N LYS A 750 -32.06 5.62 -18.35
CA LYS A 750 -32.64 4.31 -18.61
C LYS A 750 -33.96 4.45 -19.37
N LEU A 751 -34.15 3.64 -20.39
CA LEU A 751 -35.42 3.48 -21.11
C LEU A 751 -35.86 2.02 -21.01
N VAL A 752 -37.10 1.81 -20.60
CA VAL A 752 -37.72 0.48 -20.54
C VAL A 752 -38.64 0.34 -21.74
N SER A 753 -38.38 -0.66 -22.61
CA SER A 753 -39.17 -0.93 -23.78
C SER A 753 -39.78 -2.34 -23.72
N GLY A 754 -40.98 -2.49 -24.29
CA GLY A 754 -41.71 -3.76 -24.42
C GLY A 754 -42.74 -4.02 -23.33
N THR A 755 -43.94 -4.51 -23.72
CA THR A 755 -45.07 -4.78 -22.84
C THR A 755 -45.09 -6.22 -22.28
N HIS A 756 -44.50 -7.20 -22.99
CA HIS A 756 -44.49 -8.61 -22.59
C HIS A 756 -43.17 -9.14 -22.00
N LYS A 757 -42.03 -8.54 -22.40
CA LYS A 757 -40.72 -8.76 -21.77
C LYS A 757 -40.00 -7.43 -21.74
N PRO A 758 -40.16 -6.67 -20.65
CA PRO A 758 -39.52 -5.34 -20.55
C PRO A 758 -38.00 -5.47 -20.62
N ALA A 759 -37.38 -4.78 -21.57
CA ALA A 759 -35.94 -4.65 -21.72
C ALA A 759 -35.53 -3.24 -21.31
N THR A 760 -34.47 -3.13 -20.51
CA THR A 760 -33.92 -1.84 -20.08
C THR A 760 -32.67 -1.54 -20.88
N ASP A 761 -32.73 -0.45 -21.64
CA ASP A 761 -31.59 0.11 -22.37
C ASP A 761 -31.07 1.35 -21.62
N TYR A 762 -29.73 1.44 -21.48
CA TYR A 762 -29.06 2.55 -20.83
C TYR A 762 -28.36 3.41 -21.89
N PHE A 763 -28.66 4.70 -21.90
CA PHE A 763 -28.06 5.71 -22.78
C PHE A 763 -27.02 6.48 -21.99
N LYS A 764 -25.84 6.69 -22.58
CA LYS A 764 -24.74 7.46 -21.99
C LYS A 764 -24.94 8.96 -22.20
N HIS A 765 -24.53 9.76 -21.21
CA HIS A 765 -24.43 11.21 -21.38
C HIS A 765 -23.49 11.52 -22.57
N PRO A 766 -23.76 12.58 -23.38
CA PRO A 766 -22.95 12.92 -24.54
C PRO A 766 -21.45 13.05 -24.28
N ASP A 767 -21.05 13.55 -23.11
CA ASP A 767 -19.64 13.67 -22.71
C ASP A 767 -18.90 12.33 -22.63
N TYR A 768 -19.63 11.21 -22.56
CA TYR A 768 -19.11 9.84 -22.48
C TYR A 768 -19.42 9.02 -23.76
N CYS A 769 -19.83 9.68 -24.85
CA CYS A 769 -20.13 9.03 -26.12
C CYS A 769 -18.99 9.10 -27.13
N ASN A 770 -17.95 9.90 -26.88
CA ASN A 770 -16.82 10.12 -27.79
C ASN A 770 -15.67 9.17 -27.42
N GLY A 771 -15.72 7.95 -27.98
CA GLY A 771 -14.67 6.97 -27.94
C GLY A 771 -14.75 6.06 -29.16
#